data_b876e941bbd0c9c7c781e4681d8df49a
#
_entry.id   b876e941bbd0c9c7c781e4681d8df49a
#
_cell.length_a   1.000
_cell.length_b   1.000
_cell.length_c   1.000
_cell.angle_alpha   90.00
_cell.angle_beta   90.00
_cell.angle_gamma   90.00
#
_symmetry.space_group_name_H-M   'P 1'
#
loop_
_entity.id
_entity.type
_entity.pdbx_description
1 polymer ?
#
loop_
_entity_poly.entity_id
_entity_poly.type
_entity_poly.pdbx_seq_one_letter_code
_entity_poly.pdbx_strand_id
1 'polypeptide(L)'
;MEKKRKAKGKKQEKQAPKVSYHYKPENMTLEQWQIALRQQVAQKETFVISEDRTADGPGYYTVSNPTTRNEYRVVFRGEESPWNYCSCMDFKTSRLGTCKHIEAVKLWMKEHRKRVHRERPAYTSMYLSYRDERKVCLRIGTNHEEEFRQLAEPYFAPDGVMRPGAENKILDFLMAATRLDNTFRWYPDAFSFIVDQREYKTRTSALQSITDKDLDALLKVSLYPYQKEGIRFAYQAGKAIIADEMGLGKTIQAIGTAELMKKNKLVGSVLIVCPTSLKYQWKKEIEKFTDSSVVVIEGNHLQRKQLYEAEEFYKIVSYNSMSNDVKILRLLRTDFLIMDEVQRLKNWKTQISQSARHIDADYAVVLSGTPLENKLEELYSVMQFVDQYCLGPYYQFMDQTVVTNETGKVIAYKNLNEVGERLKSVLIRRRKRDVALQLPERQDKILFVPMTKEQREMHDEYQVQVSQLVQKWSRNRFLSEKDRKRLLLFLSQMRMVCDSTYILDQKSRYDTKVEETMNILRSVFESGDENVVIFSQWERMARLIAAELDKIGVRYEYLHGGVPSEKRKDLMQSFTENPESRVFISTDAGSTGLNLQVASILINIDLPWNPAVLEQRIARIYRLGQQRNIQVINMVASQTIEERMLSTLNFKSSLFEGILDNGADSIFLEDSKLDKMMDSIKEVVETTDSEGQEAVTGISTDDVEEVVAPVTDESAPSAVQEPMLPFEEPSSESNEEPTEKQETKEEPHPQELLQQGISFLSGLAKTLQSPEATKQLVDSIVKVDEQTSETSLHIPVPDKESVANVLGMLGKLFGGK
;
A
#
# COMPACT_ATOMS: atom_id res chain seq x y z
N MET A 1 42.47 -64.22 -6.57
CA MET A 1 41.79 -63.55 -7.70
C MET A 1 40.54 -62.84 -7.15
N GLU A 2 40.68 -61.62 -6.70
CA GLU A 2 39.59 -60.78 -6.22
C GLU A 2 39.00 -59.98 -7.35
N LYS A 3 37.72 -60.19 -7.64
CA LYS A 3 36.99 -59.39 -8.61
C LYS A 3 36.53 -58.08 -7.96
N LYS A 4 37.18 -56.97 -8.29
CA LYS A 4 36.70 -55.61 -8.03
C LYS A 4 35.35 -55.38 -8.72
N ARG A 5 34.27 -55.27 -7.94
CA ARG A 5 32.98 -54.76 -8.40
C ARG A 5 33.10 -53.22 -8.59
N LYS A 6 33.06 -52.75 -9.84
CA LYS A 6 32.93 -51.35 -10.18
C LYS A 6 31.58 -50.84 -9.70
N ALA A 7 31.62 -49.85 -8.80
CA ALA A 7 30.44 -49.07 -8.41
C ALA A 7 29.94 -48.31 -9.67
N LYS A 8 28.72 -48.56 -10.11
CA LYS A 8 28.03 -47.73 -11.11
C LYS A 8 27.80 -46.35 -10.58
N GLY A 9 28.46 -45.32 -11.14
CA GLY A 9 28.26 -43.95 -10.81
C GLY A 9 26.79 -43.55 -10.98
N LYS A 10 26.22 -42.94 -9.96
CA LYS A 10 24.91 -42.26 -10.02
C LYS A 10 25.04 -41.22 -11.16
N LYS A 11 24.26 -41.36 -12.22
CA LYS A 11 24.04 -40.29 -13.18
C LYS A 11 23.48 -39.10 -12.40
N GLN A 12 24.25 -38.02 -12.27
CA GLN A 12 23.71 -36.74 -11.86
C GLN A 12 22.64 -36.35 -12.88
N GLU A 13 21.37 -36.37 -12.48
CA GLU A 13 20.30 -35.79 -13.28
C GLU A 13 20.64 -34.31 -13.43
N LYS A 14 20.73 -33.87 -14.69
CA LYS A 14 20.94 -32.46 -15.04
C LYS A 14 19.82 -31.66 -14.40
N GLN A 15 20.11 -30.85 -13.38
CA GLN A 15 19.18 -29.84 -12.88
C GLN A 15 18.75 -28.98 -14.08
N ALA A 16 17.45 -28.72 -14.18
CA ALA A 16 16.93 -27.80 -15.18
C ALA A 16 17.70 -26.46 -15.08
N PRO A 17 18.08 -25.86 -16.22
CA PRO A 17 18.84 -24.62 -16.20
C PRO A 17 18.06 -23.55 -15.41
N LYS A 18 18.73 -22.90 -14.44
CA LYS A 18 18.13 -21.78 -13.70
C LYS A 18 17.79 -20.66 -14.67
N VAL A 19 16.52 -20.27 -14.70
CA VAL A 19 16.05 -19.12 -15.47
C VAL A 19 16.15 -17.85 -14.62
N SER A 20 16.39 -16.72 -15.29
CA SER A 20 16.42 -15.41 -14.62
C SER A 20 15.02 -15.05 -14.09
N TYR A 21 14.96 -14.44 -12.90
CA TYR A 21 13.72 -13.86 -12.37
C TYR A 21 13.35 -12.53 -13.04
N HIS A 22 14.31 -11.88 -13.69
CA HIS A 22 14.17 -10.52 -14.22
C HIS A 22 14.05 -10.48 -15.74
N TYR A 23 14.61 -11.46 -16.42
CA TYR A 23 14.68 -11.45 -17.89
C TYR A 23 14.14 -12.74 -18.46
N LYS A 24 13.21 -12.61 -19.40
CA LYS A 24 12.69 -13.74 -20.18
C LYS A 24 13.78 -14.23 -21.15
N PRO A 25 14.16 -15.52 -21.13
CA PRO A 25 15.05 -16.08 -22.13
C PRO A 25 14.43 -15.96 -23.54
N GLU A 26 15.24 -15.65 -24.55
CA GLU A 26 14.78 -15.49 -25.94
C GLU A 26 14.12 -16.76 -26.51
N ASN A 27 14.59 -17.91 -26.06
CA ASN A 27 14.12 -19.23 -26.53
C ASN A 27 12.86 -19.73 -25.81
N MET A 28 12.21 -18.89 -24.97
CA MET A 28 11.01 -19.23 -24.22
C MET A 28 9.88 -18.26 -24.53
N THR A 29 8.64 -18.78 -24.61
CA THR A 29 7.45 -17.92 -24.55
C THR A 29 7.31 -17.32 -23.16
N LEU A 30 6.51 -16.26 -23.01
CA LEU A 30 6.24 -15.63 -21.72
C LEU A 30 5.66 -16.64 -20.72
N GLU A 31 4.73 -17.46 -21.16
CA GLU A 31 4.09 -18.50 -20.32
C GLU A 31 5.08 -19.59 -19.91
N GLN A 32 5.90 -20.07 -20.85
CA GLN A 32 6.92 -21.07 -20.56
C GLN A 32 7.92 -20.57 -19.50
N TRP A 33 8.35 -19.31 -19.64
CA TRP A 33 9.20 -18.70 -18.63
C TRP A 33 8.52 -18.61 -17.27
N GLN A 34 7.26 -18.18 -17.23
CA GLN A 34 6.48 -18.09 -15.99
C GLN A 34 6.26 -19.47 -15.32
N ILE A 35 6.06 -20.53 -16.11
CA ILE A 35 5.98 -21.90 -15.60
C ILE A 35 7.35 -22.34 -15.04
N ALA A 36 8.44 -22.07 -15.77
CA ALA A 36 9.79 -22.40 -15.32
C ALA A 36 10.16 -21.69 -13.99
N LEU A 37 9.73 -20.45 -13.81
CA LEU A 37 9.90 -19.73 -12.53
C LEU A 37 9.17 -20.42 -11.37
N ARG A 38 7.93 -20.92 -11.58
CA ARG A 38 7.18 -21.65 -10.57
C ARG A 38 7.82 -22.99 -10.23
N GLN A 39 8.38 -23.67 -11.23
CA GLN A 39 9.16 -24.88 -11.01
C GLN A 39 10.42 -24.61 -10.18
N GLN A 40 11.10 -23.51 -10.46
CA GLN A 40 12.30 -23.09 -9.72
C GLN A 40 11.95 -22.74 -8.25
N VAL A 41 10.84 -22.06 -8.01
CA VAL A 41 10.33 -21.77 -6.65
C VAL A 41 9.94 -23.05 -5.93
N ALA A 42 9.27 -23.99 -6.61
CA ALA A 42 8.89 -25.27 -6.04
C ALA A 42 10.09 -26.13 -5.60
N GLN A 43 11.24 -25.97 -6.29
CA GLN A 43 12.51 -26.61 -5.92
C GLN A 43 13.21 -25.92 -4.73
N LYS A 44 13.03 -24.60 -4.58
CA LYS A 44 13.71 -23.78 -3.54
C LYS A 44 12.95 -23.80 -2.21
N GLU A 45 11.62 -23.71 -2.25
CA GLU A 45 10.79 -23.67 -1.06
C GLU A 45 10.55 -25.09 -0.50
N THR A 46 10.51 -25.20 0.82
CA THR A 46 10.18 -26.46 1.48
C THR A 46 8.65 -26.57 1.65
N PHE A 47 8.07 -27.59 1.05
CA PHE A 47 6.65 -27.93 1.20
C PHE A 47 6.49 -29.29 1.89
N VAL A 48 5.53 -29.39 2.79
CA VAL A 48 5.06 -30.67 3.35
C VAL A 48 3.87 -31.10 2.51
N ILE A 49 3.99 -32.24 1.83
CA ILE A 49 2.97 -32.75 0.91
C ILE A 49 2.45 -34.08 1.46
N SER A 50 1.16 -34.17 1.64
CA SER A 50 0.45 -35.38 2.00
C SER A 50 -0.58 -35.73 0.92
N GLU A 51 -0.67 -37.02 0.57
CA GLU A 51 -1.71 -37.52 -0.30
C GLU A 51 -3.00 -37.67 0.53
N ASP A 52 -4.04 -36.97 0.07
CA ASP A 52 -5.36 -37.09 0.69
C ASP A 52 -5.98 -38.42 0.26
N ARG A 53 -6.26 -39.32 1.25
CA ARG A 53 -6.85 -40.64 1.04
C ARG A 53 -8.35 -40.67 1.34
N THR A 54 -8.96 -39.50 1.46
CA THR A 54 -10.41 -39.39 1.71
C THR A 54 -11.24 -39.84 0.50
N ALA A 55 -12.55 -39.75 0.60
CA ALA A 55 -13.56 -40.27 -0.36
C ALA A 55 -13.39 -39.77 -1.81
N ASP A 56 -12.46 -38.87 -2.10
CA ASP A 56 -12.26 -38.23 -3.38
C ASP A 56 -11.44 -39.06 -4.38
N GLY A 57 -10.85 -40.13 -3.92
CA GLY A 57 -10.02 -41.02 -4.74
C GLY A 57 -8.59 -40.44 -4.93
N PRO A 58 -7.76 -41.15 -5.71
CA PRO A 58 -6.36 -40.76 -5.89
C PRO A 58 -6.21 -39.49 -6.72
N GLY A 59 -5.12 -38.75 -6.47
CA GLY A 59 -4.77 -37.52 -7.18
C GLY A 59 -5.10 -36.22 -6.42
N TYR A 60 -5.50 -36.34 -5.15
CA TYR A 60 -5.72 -35.21 -4.23
C TYR A 60 -4.57 -35.10 -3.23
N TYR A 61 -4.09 -33.88 -3.03
CA TYR A 61 -2.95 -33.57 -2.18
C TYR A 61 -3.22 -32.36 -1.33
N THR A 62 -2.74 -32.39 -0.10
CA THR A 62 -2.61 -31.24 0.77
C THR A 62 -1.16 -30.77 0.77
N VAL A 63 -0.94 -29.51 0.43
CA VAL A 63 0.38 -28.87 0.38
C VAL A 63 0.44 -27.77 1.42
N SER A 64 1.28 -27.93 2.44
CA SER A 64 1.49 -26.94 3.48
C SER A 64 2.89 -26.35 3.42
N ASN A 65 3.02 -25.06 3.71
CA ASN A 65 4.29 -24.39 3.86
C ASN A 65 4.57 -24.18 5.35
N PRO A 66 5.59 -24.85 5.92
CA PRO A 66 5.90 -24.78 7.36
C PRO A 66 6.21 -23.37 7.86
N THR A 67 6.80 -22.53 6.99
CA THR A 67 7.20 -21.17 7.34
C THR A 67 5.99 -20.23 7.48
N THR A 68 5.06 -20.29 6.52
CA THR A 68 3.86 -19.43 6.50
C THR A 68 2.65 -20.04 7.19
N ARG A 69 2.70 -21.34 7.51
CA ARG A 69 1.59 -22.16 8.06
C ARG A 69 0.33 -22.16 7.19
N ASN A 70 0.47 -21.81 5.91
CA ASN A 70 -0.63 -21.86 4.96
C ASN A 70 -0.75 -23.26 4.39
N GLU A 71 -1.99 -23.70 4.17
CA GLU A 71 -2.35 -25.00 3.62
C GLU A 71 -3.16 -24.82 2.34
N TYR A 72 -2.85 -25.63 1.33
CA TYR A 72 -3.48 -25.57 0.01
C TYR A 72 -3.92 -26.94 -0.46
N ARG A 73 -5.14 -27.02 -0.98
CA ARG A 73 -5.65 -28.23 -1.64
C ARG A 73 -5.20 -28.24 -3.10
N VAL A 74 -4.60 -29.35 -3.51
CA VAL A 74 -4.09 -29.54 -4.87
C VAL A 74 -4.68 -30.78 -5.48
N VAL A 75 -5.16 -30.70 -6.70
CA VAL A 75 -5.55 -31.84 -7.53
C VAL A 75 -4.58 -31.91 -8.70
N PHE A 76 -3.91 -33.04 -8.86
CA PHE A 76 -3.01 -33.27 -9.99
C PHE A 76 -3.28 -34.64 -10.63
N ARG A 77 -3.69 -34.64 -11.91
CA ARG A 77 -4.04 -35.81 -12.71
C ARG A 77 -3.29 -35.91 -14.04
N GLY A 78 -2.11 -35.26 -14.11
CA GLY A 78 -1.28 -35.18 -15.32
C GLY A 78 -1.22 -33.74 -15.86
N GLU A 79 -0.22 -33.48 -16.71
CA GLU A 79 0.10 -32.11 -17.10
C GLU A 79 -1.01 -31.41 -17.89
N GLU A 80 -1.73 -32.14 -18.75
CA GLU A 80 -2.80 -31.61 -19.61
C GLU A 80 -4.21 -31.86 -19.06
N SER A 81 -4.30 -32.39 -17.84
CA SER A 81 -5.62 -32.74 -17.29
C SER A 81 -6.45 -31.50 -16.96
N PRO A 82 -7.68 -31.39 -17.49
CA PRO A 82 -8.60 -30.31 -17.12
C PRO A 82 -9.05 -30.38 -15.66
N TRP A 83 -8.75 -31.46 -14.94
CA TRP A 83 -9.07 -31.68 -13.54
C TRP A 83 -7.99 -31.15 -12.59
N ASN A 84 -6.88 -30.61 -13.10
CA ASN A 84 -5.89 -29.99 -12.26
C ASN A 84 -6.44 -28.73 -11.59
N TYR A 85 -6.14 -28.58 -10.31
CA TYR A 85 -6.62 -27.46 -9.50
C TYR A 85 -5.68 -27.18 -8.32
N CYS A 86 -5.58 -25.94 -7.93
CA CYS A 86 -5.00 -25.53 -6.66
C CYS A 86 -5.85 -24.41 -6.04
N SER A 87 -6.06 -24.46 -4.73
CA SER A 87 -6.81 -23.42 -4.01
C SER A 87 -6.06 -22.08 -3.89
N CYS A 88 -4.78 -22.03 -4.25
CA CYS A 88 -3.97 -20.81 -4.13
C CYS A 88 -4.33 -19.72 -5.15
N MET A 89 -4.08 -18.48 -4.77
CA MET A 89 -4.35 -17.32 -5.64
C MET A 89 -3.52 -17.32 -6.92
N ASP A 90 -2.25 -17.78 -6.88
CA ASP A 90 -1.41 -17.86 -8.09
C ASP A 90 -2.04 -18.76 -9.16
N PHE A 91 -2.63 -19.90 -8.80
CA PHE A 91 -3.37 -20.74 -9.74
C PHE A 91 -4.58 -20.02 -10.33
N LYS A 92 -5.33 -19.32 -9.49
CA LYS A 92 -6.58 -18.63 -9.88
C LYS A 92 -6.35 -17.39 -10.74
N THR A 93 -5.23 -16.69 -10.56
CA THR A 93 -4.96 -15.40 -11.21
C THR A 93 -3.95 -15.46 -12.35
N SER A 94 -3.12 -16.52 -12.42
CA SER A 94 -2.05 -16.59 -13.42
C SER A 94 -2.45 -17.11 -14.80
N ARG A 95 -3.59 -17.78 -14.92
CA ARG A 95 -4.08 -18.44 -16.14
C ARG A 95 -3.14 -19.50 -16.72
N LEU A 96 -2.12 -19.92 -16.00
CA LEU A 96 -1.10 -20.87 -16.48
C LEU A 96 -1.52 -22.34 -16.36
N GLY A 97 -2.64 -22.63 -15.69
CA GLY A 97 -3.05 -24.01 -15.39
C GLY A 97 -2.14 -24.74 -14.40
N THR A 98 -1.10 -24.05 -13.87
CA THR A 98 -0.18 -24.55 -12.85
C THR A 98 0.21 -23.45 -11.87
N CYS A 99 0.84 -23.83 -10.75
CA CYS A 99 1.40 -22.94 -9.74
C CYS A 99 2.53 -23.66 -8.99
N LYS A 100 3.26 -22.93 -8.16
CA LYS A 100 4.35 -23.54 -7.37
C LYS A 100 3.93 -24.78 -6.56
N HIS A 101 2.68 -24.84 -6.08
CA HIS A 101 2.19 -25.97 -5.31
C HIS A 101 1.91 -27.22 -6.18
N ILE A 102 1.35 -27.04 -7.38
CA ILE A 102 1.22 -28.14 -8.36
C ILE A 102 2.60 -28.61 -8.80
N GLU A 103 3.52 -27.71 -9.07
CA GLU A 103 4.90 -28.08 -9.45
C GLU A 103 5.63 -28.79 -8.30
N ALA A 104 5.38 -28.40 -7.03
CA ALA A 104 5.91 -29.11 -5.86
C ALA A 104 5.33 -30.54 -5.75
N VAL A 105 4.03 -30.73 -6.01
CA VAL A 105 3.41 -32.07 -6.06
C VAL A 105 4.04 -32.92 -7.15
N LYS A 106 4.29 -32.37 -8.34
CA LYS A 106 4.97 -33.07 -9.44
C LYS A 106 6.37 -33.54 -9.01
N LEU A 107 7.16 -32.69 -8.37
CA LEU A 107 8.48 -33.05 -7.84
C LEU A 107 8.38 -34.14 -6.78
N TRP A 108 7.50 -33.99 -5.81
CA TRP A 108 7.28 -34.95 -4.75
C TRP A 108 6.87 -36.33 -5.30
N MET A 109 5.97 -36.37 -6.30
CA MET A 109 5.57 -37.62 -6.95
C MET A 109 6.76 -38.29 -7.66
N LYS A 110 7.60 -37.50 -8.33
CA LYS A 110 8.80 -38.03 -8.99
C LYS A 110 9.78 -38.62 -7.98
N GLU A 111 10.07 -37.93 -6.90
CA GLU A 111 10.96 -38.37 -5.82
C GLU A 111 10.47 -39.63 -5.12
N HIS A 112 9.17 -39.73 -4.85
CA HIS A 112 8.55 -40.86 -4.18
C HIS A 112 8.09 -41.96 -5.16
N ARG A 113 8.42 -41.85 -6.45
CA ARG A 113 8.04 -42.80 -7.52
C ARG A 113 6.54 -43.10 -7.54
N LYS A 114 5.72 -42.08 -7.28
CA LYS A 114 4.26 -42.22 -7.29
C LYS A 114 3.72 -42.26 -8.72
N ARG A 115 2.65 -43.03 -8.94
CA ARG A 115 1.96 -43.07 -10.24
C ARG A 115 1.03 -41.85 -10.37
N VAL A 116 1.00 -41.26 -11.57
CA VAL A 116 0.02 -40.22 -11.90
C VAL A 116 -1.32 -40.88 -12.24
N HIS A 117 -2.36 -40.48 -11.54
CA HIS A 117 -3.73 -40.96 -11.76
C HIS A 117 -4.38 -40.15 -12.86
N ARG A 118 -4.33 -40.62 -14.10
CA ARG A 118 -4.87 -39.93 -15.28
C ARG A 118 -6.33 -40.29 -15.57
N GLU A 119 -6.88 -41.26 -14.89
CA GLU A 119 -8.26 -41.68 -15.08
C GLU A 119 -9.22 -40.53 -14.74
N ARG A 120 -10.29 -40.41 -15.53
CA ARG A 120 -11.35 -39.44 -15.29
C ARG A 120 -12.05 -39.83 -13.97
N PRO A 121 -12.32 -38.86 -13.06
CA PRO A 121 -13.03 -39.16 -11.81
C PRO A 121 -14.43 -39.74 -12.08
N ALA A 122 -14.90 -40.50 -11.13
CA ALA A 122 -16.28 -41.06 -11.15
C ALA A 122 -17.32 -39.95 -11.01
N TYR A 123 -17.08 -38.97 -10.16
CA TYR A 123 -18.01 -37.87 -9.86
C TYR A 123 -18.04 -36.76 -10.94
N THR A 124 -19.21 -36.21 -11.18
CA THR A 124 -19.40 -34.98 -11.96
C THR A 124 -19.19 -33.74 -11.09
N SER A 125 -18.64 -32.66 -11.64
CA SER A 125 -18.41 -31.42 -10.87
C SER A 125 -18.66 -30.14 -11.65
N MET A 126 -19.31 -29.16 -11.01
CA MET A 126 -19.39 -27.77 -11.46
C MET A 126 -18.24 -26.98 -10.83
N TYR A 127 -17.46 -26.29 -11.64
CA TYR A 127 -16.26 -25.55 -11.21
C TYR A 127 -16.10 -24.22 -11.97
N LEU A 128 -15.28 -23.30 -11.41
CA LEU A 128 -14.91 -22.07 -12.08
C LEU A 128 -13.61 -22.29 -12.85
N SER A 129 -13.63 -22.07 -14.17
CA SER A 129 -12.45 -22.07 -15.01
C SER A 129 -11.74 -20.71 -14.93
N TYR A 130 -10.42 -20.75 -14.81
CA TYR A 130 -9.56 -19.56 -14.73
C TYR A 130 -8.59 -19.42 -15.91
N ARG A 131 -8.79 -20.20 -16.99
CA ARG A 131 -7.82 -20.27 -18.10
C ARG A 131 -7.80 -18.99 -18.96
N ASP A 132 -8.96 -18.52 -19.38
CA ASP A 132 -9.10 -17.29 -20.19
C ASP A 132 -9.84 -16.20 -19.38
N GLU A 133 -11.15 -16.17 -19.52
CA GLU A 133 -12.06 -15.47 -18.66
C GLU A 133 -12.64 -16.41 -17.62
N ARG A 134 -13.08 -15.88 -16.49
CA ARG A 134 -13.78 -16.69 -15.48
C ARG A 134 -15.09 -17.21 -16.07
N LYS A 135 -15.22 -18.53 -16.20
CA LYS A 135 -16.43 -19.20 -16.72
C LYS A 135 -16.82 -20.35 -15.81
N VAL A 136 -18.09 -20.43 -15.48
CA VAL A 136 -18.62 -21.60 -14.79
C VAL A 136 -18.72 -22.75 -15.77
N CYS A 137 -18.11 -23.88 -15.40
CA CYS A 137 -18.02 -25.05 -16.27
C CYS A 137 -18.47 -26.31 -15.51
N LEU A 138 -19.00 -27.25 -16.27
CA LEU A 138 -19.32 -28.59 -15.82
C LEU A 138 -18.30 -29.60 -16.38
N ARG A 139 -17.80 -30.46 -15.52
CA ARG A 139 -16.98 -31.64 -15.90
C ARG A 139 -17.74 -32.89 -15.52
N ILE A 140 -18.12 -33.65 -16.53
CA ILE A 140 -18.89 -34.88 -16.33
C ILE A 140 -17.93 -36.03 -16.01
N GLY A 141 -18.17 -36.73 -14.89
CA GLY A 141 -17.47 -37.92 -14.47
C GLY A 141 -17.83 -39.18 -15.26
N THR A 142 -17.44 -40.36 -14.78
CA THR A 142 -17.78 -41.63 -15.43
C THR A 142 -19.09 -42.20 -14.90
N ASN A 143 -19.56 -41.76 -13.70
CA ASN A 143 -20.83 -42.16 -13.15
C ASN A 143 -21.95 -41.36 -13.82
N HIS A 144 -23.01 -42.05 -14.23
CA HIS A 144 -24.22 -41.47 -14.81
C HIS A 144 -23.90 -40.49 -15.95
N GLU A 145 -22.90 -40.79 -16.77
CA GLU A 145 -22.40 -39.88 -17.79
C GLU A 145 -23.48 -39.39 -18.73
N GLU A 146 -24.32 -40.27 -19.26
CA GLU A 146 -25.36 -39.93 -20.24
C GLU A 146 -26.50 -39.14 -19.58
N GLU A 147 -26.91 -39.54 -18.37
CA GLU A 147 -27.93 -38.82 -17.62
C GLU A 147 -27.46 -37.41 -17.25
N PHE A 148 -26.18 -37.25 -16.89
CA PHE A 148 -25.63 -35.92 -16.67
C PHE A 148 -25.54 -35.08 -17.94
N ARG A 149 -25.28 -35.67 -19.13
CA ARG A 149 -25.29 -34.94 -20.41
C ARG A 149 -26.69 -34.41 -20.70
N GLN A 150 -27.70 -35.22 -20.53
CA GLN A 150 -29.10 -34.81 -20.73
C GLN A 150 -29.54 -33.75 -19.74
N LEU A 151 -29.22 -33.94 -18.44
CA LEU A 151 -29.53 -32.95 -17.40
C LEU A 151 -28.85 -31.62 -17.59
N ALA A 152 -27.60 -31.62 -18.12
CA ALA A 152 -26.78 -30.44 -18.30
C ALA A 152 -27.16 -29.61 -19.55
N GLU A 153 -27.76 -30.21 -20.56
CA GLU A 153 -28.04 -29.60 -21.86
C GLU A 153 -28.75 -28.23 -21.79
N PRO A 154 -29.75 -27.98 -20.94
CA PRO A 154 -30.40 -26.68 -20.80
C PRO A 154 -29.50 -25.62 -20.13
N TYR A 155 -28.47 -26.03 -19.37
CA TYR A 155 -27.68 -25.17 -18.50
C TYR A 155 -26.27 -24.95 -19.03
N PHE A 156 -25.70 -25.94 -19.72
CA PHE A 156 -24.32 -25.91 -20.19
C PHE A 156 -24.26 -26.20 -21.70
N ALA A 157 -23.29 -25.59 -22.36
CA ALA A 157 -22.99 -25.86 -23.75
C ALA A 157 -22.19 -27.19 -23.87
N PRO A 158 -22.04 -27.76 -25.09
CA PRO A 158 -21.32 -29.02 -25.31
C PRO A 158 -19.86 -29.02 -24.82
N ASP A 159 -19.22 -27.84 -24.77
CA ASP A 159 -17.90 -27.62 -24.22
C ASP A 159 -17.88 -27.56 -22.67
N GLY A 160 -19.03 -27.71 -22.05
CA GLY A 160 -19.21 -27.67 -20.60
C GLY A 160 -19.33 -26.25 -20.02
N VAL A 161 -19.30 -25.18 -20.82
CA VAL A 161 -19.45 -23.80 -20.33
C VAL A 161 -20.92 -23.49 -20.06
N MET A 162 -21.21 -22.83 -18.94
CA MET A 162 -22.56 -22.41 -18.57
C MET A 162 -23.13 -21.47 -19.61
N ARG A 163 -24.38 -21.73 -20.03
CA ARG A 163 -25.09 -20.89 -21.00
C ARG A 163 -25.50 -19.55 -20.38
N PRO A 164 -25.48 -18.45 -21.14
CA PRO A 164 -26.05 -17.18 -20.68
C PRO A 164 -27.51 -17.34 -20.24
N GLY A 165 -27.86 -16.83 -19.07
CA GLY A 165 -29.22 -16.92 -18.50
C GLY A 165 -29.47 -18.17 -17.65
N ALA A 166 -28.63 -19.21 -17.73
CA ALA A 166 -28.74 -20.40 -16.91
C ALA A 166 -28.48 -20.14 -15.40
N GLU A 167 -27.79 -19.06 -15.09
CA GLU A 167 -27.52 -18.66 -13.69
C GLU A 167 -28.80 -18.46 -12.87
N ASN A 168 -29.91 -18.11 -13.49
CA ASN A 168 -31.17 -17.91 -12.78
C ASN A 168 -31.83 -19.24 -12.31
N LYS A 169 -31.55 -20.34 -13.02
CA LYS A 169 -32.09 -21.67 -12.76
C LYS A 169 -31.07 -22.67 -12.25
N ILE A 170 -29.88 -22.22 -11.90
CA ILE A 170 -28.78 -23.12 -11.53
C ILE A 170 -29.07 -23.94 -10.26
N LEU A 171 -29.89 -23.43 -9.35
CA LEU A 171 -30.30 -24.18 -8.15
C LEU A 171 -31.11 -25.42 -8.51
N ASP A 172 -31.97 -25.35 -9.53
CA ASP A 172 -32.72 -26.51 -10.01
C ASP A 172 -31.79 -27.57 -10.55
N PHE A 173 -30.77 -27.16 -11.31
CA PHE A 173 -29.71 -28.04 -11.77
C PHE A 173 -28.96 -28.70 -10.62
N LEU A 174 -28.51 -27.91 -9.63
CA LEU A 174 -27.75 -28.43 -8.49
C LEU A 174 -28.55 -29.45 -7.69
N MET A 175 -29.85 -29.19 -7.46
CA MET A 175 -30.75 -30.12 -6.77
C MET A 175 -30.93 -31.39 -7.58
N ALA A 176 -31.17 -31.31 -8.88
CA ALA A 176 -31.35 -32.47 -9.75
C ALA A 176 -30.06 -33.29 -9.88
N ALA A 177 -28.92 -32.61 -10.04
CA ALA A 177 -27.61 -33.25 -10.12
C ALA A 177 -27.25 -34.01 -8.82
N THR A 178 -27.55 -33.43 -7.66
CA THR A 178 -27.29 -34.07 -6.34
C THR A 178 -28.22 -35.27 -6.11
N ARG A 179 -29.44 -35.22 -6.66
CA ARG A 179 -30.38 -36.38 -6.59
C ARG A 179 -29.96 -37.49 -7.54
N LEU A 180 -29.42 -37.14 -8.72
CA LEU A 180 -28.95 -38.14 -9.68
C LEU A 180 -27.74 -38.89 -9.20
N ASP A 181 -26.78 -38.18 -8.62
CA ASP A 181 -25.56 -38.76 -8.04
C ASP A 181 -25.15 -37.98 -6.78
N ASN A 182 -25.17 -38.70 -5.63
CA ASN A 182 -24.75 -38.09 -4.34
C ASN A 182 -23.27 -37.78 -4.28
N THR A 183 -22.47 -38.22 -5.24
CA THR A 183 -21.05 -37.83 -5.39
C THR A 183 -20.84 -36.58 -6.22
N PHE A 184 -21.90 -35.98 -6.78
CA PHE A 184 -21.84 -34.71 -7.50
C PHE A 184 -21.29 -33.60 -6.62
N ARG A 185 -20.43 -32.72 -7.20
CA ARG A 185 -19.76 -31.65 -6.51
C ARG A 185 -19.95 -30.34 -7.19
N TRP A 186 -20.10 -29.31 -6.39
CA TRP A 186 -19.98 -27.95 -6.83
C TRP A 186 -18.96 -27.21 -5.96
N TYR A 187 -18.10 -26.41 -6.60
CA TYR A 187 -17.07 -25.70 -5.89
C TYR A 187 -17.56 -24.30 -5.46
N PRO A 188 -17.23 -23.86 -4.21
CA PRO A 188 -17.73 -22.60 -3.65
C PRO A 188 -17.43 -21.37 -4.51
N ASP A 189 -16.26 -21.33 -5.17
CA ASP A 189 -15.88 -20.22 -6.04
C ASP A 189 -16.74 -20.12 -7.31
N ALA A 190 -17.16 -21.25 -7.89
CA ALA A 190 -18.09 -21.27 -9.00
C ALA A 190 -19.48 -20.76 -8.58
N PHE A 191 -19.94 -21.16 -7.40
CA PHE A 191 -21.24 -20.72 -6.87
C PHE A 191 -21.20 -19.22 -6.52
N SER A 192 -20.16 -18.76 -5.81
CA SER A 192 -19.99 -17.33 -5.52
C SER A 192 -19.99 -16.48 -6.80
N PHE A 193 -19.31 -16.93 -7.86
CA PHE A 193 -19.29 -16.20 -9.12
C PHE A 193 -20.69 -16.09 -9.76
N ILE A 194 -21.51 -17.14 -9.66
CA ILE A 194 -22.91 -17.10 -10.12
C ILE A 194 -23.75 -16.13 -9.28
N VAL A 195 -23.57 -16.15 -7.97
CA VAL A 195 -24.25 -15.21 -7.05
C VAL A 195 -23.88 -13.77 -7.39
N ASP A 196 -22.58 -13.46 -7.55
CA ASP A 196 -22.11 -12.14 -7.92
C ASP A 196 -22.72 -11.64 -9.22
N GLN A 197 -22.82 -12.50 -10.24
CA GLN A 197 -23.44 -12.14 -11.51
C GLN A 197 -24.96 -11.90 -11.39
N ARG A 198 -25.65 -12.71 -10.60
CA ARG A 198 -27.08 -12.50 -10.32
C ARG A 198 -27.32 -11.21 -9.55
N GLU A 199 -26.53 -10.96 -8.54
CA GLU A 199 -26.61 -9.73 -7.76
C GLU A 199 -26.33 -8.50 -8.62
N TYR A 200 -25.32 -8.54 -9.50
CA TYR A 200 -25.05 -7.47 -10.45
C TYR A 200 -26.29 -7.17 -11.34
N LYS A 201 -26.94 -8.22 -11.89
CA LYS A 201 -28.17 -8.06 -12.69
C LYS A 201 -29.32 -7.50 -11.85
N THR A 202 -29.48 -7.97 -10.61
CA THR A 202 -30.52 -7.49 -9.70
C THR A 202 -30.30 -6.02 -9.35
N ARG A 203 -29.06 -5.61 -9.04
CA ARG A 203 -28.72 -4.21 -8.78
C ARG A 203 -28.95 -3.34 -10.03
N THR A 204 -28.59 -3.83 -11.22
CA THR A 204 -28.82 -3.12 -12.48
C THR A 204 -30.32 -2.90 -12.72
N SER A 205 -31.16 -3.92 -12.49
CA SER A 205 -32.61 -3.81 -12.62
C SER A 205 -33.23 -2.87 -11.57
N ALA A 206 -32.75 -2.94 -10.33
CA ALA A 206 -33.19 -2.05 -9.24
C ALA A 206 -32.89 -0.58 -9.54
N LEU A 207 -31.76 -0.28 -10.18
CA LEU A 207 -31.41 1.09 -10.57
C LEU A 207 -32.39 1.72 -11.55
N GLN A 208 -33.07 0.95 -12.38
CA GLN A 208 -34.08 1.47 -13.34
C GLN A 208 -35.27 2.09 -12.60
N SER A 209 -35.55 1.66 -11.37
CA SER A 209 -36.63 2.20 -10.54
C SER A 209 -36.21 3.35 -9.63
N ILE A 210 -34.88 3.57 -9.46
CA ILE A 210 -34.35 4.60 -8.56
C ILE A 210 -34.27 5.94 -9.29
N THR A 211 -35.12 6.87 -8.89
CA THR A 211 -35.18 8.23 -9.43
C THR A 211 -34.16 9.16 -8.78
N ASP A 212 -33.94 10.35 -9.37
CA ASP A 212 -33.13 11.39 -8.76
C ASP A 212 -33.68 11.89 -7.41
N LYS A 213 -35.00 11.89 -7.28
CA LYS A 213 -35.68 12.26 -6.02
C LYS A 213 -35.38 11.24 -4.92
N ASP A 214 -35.30 9.95 -5.25
CA ASP A 214 -34.95 8.90 -4.31
C ASP A 214 -33.52 9.07 -3.78
N LEU A 215 -32.59 9.51 -4.65
CA LEU A 215 -31.23 9.80 -4.27
C LEU A 215 -31.10 11.06 -3.41
N ASP A 216 -31.86 12.12 -3.72
CA ASP A 216 -31.90 13.34 -2.92
C ASP A 216 -32.48 13.09 -1.51
N ALA A 217 -33.36 12.10 -1.39
CA ALA A 217 -33.95 11.70 -0.11
C ALA A 217 -33.06 10.79 0.76
N LEU A 218 -31.90 10.33 0.24
CA LEU A 218 -30.99 9.49 1.02
C LEU A 218 -30.19 10.25 2.05
N LEU A 219 -29.88 11.51 1.76
CA LEU A 219 -29.00 12.33 2.57
C LEU A 219 -29.68 13.65 2.94
N LYS A 220 -29.25 14.26 4.01
CA LYS A 220 -29.76 15.57 4.49
C LYS A 220 -29.37 16.75 3.59
N VAL A 221 -28.70 16.52 2.47
CA VAL A 221 -28.24 17.54 1.53
C VAL A 221 -28.54 17.12 0.10
N SER A 222 -28.78 18.10 -0.77
CA SER A 222 -28.98 17.84 -2.19
C SER A 222 -27.66 17.43 -2.87
N LEU A 223 -27.75 16.42 -3.73
CA LEU A 223 -26.60 15.88 -4.47
C LEU A 223 -26.48 16.54 -5.83
N TYR A 224 -25.26 16.83 -6.25
CA TYR A 224 -24.98 17.24 -7.63
C TYR A 224 -25.25 16.07 -8.62
N PRO A 225 -25.61 16.37 -9.88
CA PRO A 225 -25.92 15.33 -10.87
C PRO A 225 -24.83 14.27 -11.02
N TYR A 226 -23.57 14.71 -11.10
CA TYR A 226 -22.44 13.80 -11.21
C TYR A 226 -22.25 12.94 -9.93
N GLN A 227 -22.60 13.46 -8.74
CA GLN A 227 -22.53 12.67 -7.50
C GLN A 227 -23.59 11.57 -7.50
N LYS A 228 -24.80 11.86 -8.00
CA LYS A 228 -25.86 10.87 -8.21
C LYS A 228 -25.41 9.78 -9.18
N GLU A 229 -24.73 10.17 -10.27
CA GLU A 229 -24.14 9.24 -11.22
C GLU A 229 -23.08 8.34 -10.55
N GLY A 230 -22.19 8.91 -9.73
CA GLY A 230 -21.19 8.13 -8.99
C GLY A 230 -21.81 7.15 -8.00
N ILE A 231 -22.88 7.53 -7.31
CA ILE A 231 -23.64 6.64 -6.41
C ILE A 231 -24.27 5.50 -7.22
N ARG A 232 -24.92 5.80 -8.34
CA ARG A 232 -25.51 4.76 -9.22
C ARG A 232 -24.46 3.80 -9.74
N PHE A 233 -23.32 4.33 -10.19
CA PHE A 233 -22.21 3.53 -10.68
C PHE A 233 -21.69 2.59 -9.59
N ALA A 234 -21.39 3.10 -8.41
CA ALA A 234 -20.84 2.30 -7.31
C ALA A 234 -21.85 1.25 -6.80
N TYR A 235 -23.13 1.59 -6.75
CA TYR A 235 -24.21 0.67 -6.41
C TYR A 235 -24.32 -0.46 -7.43
N GLN A 236 -24.30 -0.14 -8.74
CA GLN A 236 -24.37 -1.14 -9.80
C GLN A 236 -23.17 -2.08 -9.80
N ALA A 237 -21.96 -1.53 -9.74
CA ALA A 237 -20.73 -2.30 -9.74
C ALA A 237 -20.60 -3.19 -8.48
N GLY A 238 -21.08 -2.72 -7.33
CA GLY A 238 -20.93 -3.41 -6.04
C GLY A 238 -19.54 -3.26 -5.46
N LYS A 239 -18.49 -3.40 -6.29
CA LYS A 239 -17.11 -3.07 -5.94
C LYS A 239 -16.59 -2.06 -6.97
N ALA A 240 -16.25 -0.85 -6.53
CA ALA A 240 -15.92 0.26 -7.41
C ALA A 240 -14.78 1.15 -6.89
N ILE A 241 -14.13 1.83 -7.81
CA ILE A 241 -13.19 2.93 -7.51
C ILE A 241 -13.85 4.24 -7.93
N ILE A 242 -14.02 5.16 -7.00
CA ILE A 242 -14.38 6.55 -7.28
C ILE A 242 -13.09 7.36 -7.32
N ALA A 243 -12.64 7.64 -8.53
CA ALA A 243 -11.37 8.31 -8.82
C ALA A 243 -11.54 9.78 -9.20
N ASP A 244 -12.65 10.39 -8.81
CA ASP A 244 -12.96 11.78 -9.07
C ASP A 244 -11.85 12.72 -8.58
N GLU A 245 -11.66 13.82 -9.29
CA GLU A 245 -10.71 14.86 -8.89
C GLU A 245 -10.96 15.33 -7.46
N MET A 246 -9.92 15.78 -6.80
CA MET A 246 -10.01 16.23 -5.41
C MET A 246 -10.97 17.41 -5.27
N GLY A 247 -11.80 17.39 -4.22
CA GLY A 247 -12.79 18.43 -3.97
C GLY A 247 -14.17 18.19 -4.62
N LEU A 248 -14.36 17.11 -5.39
CA LEU A 248 -15.65 16.74 -6.00
C LEU A 248 -16.57 15.93 -5.07
N GLY A 249 -16.22 15.78 -3.80
CA GLY A 249 -17.10 15.13 -2.81
C GLY A 249 -17.16 13.61 -2.95
N LYS A 250 -16.02 12.94 -3.07
CA LYS A 250 -15.95 11.46 -3.06
C LYS A 250 -16.56 10.86 -1.80
N THR A 251 -16.33 11.48 -0.64
CA THR A 251 -16.88 11.05 0.66
C THR A 251 -18.40 10.98 0.65
N ILE A 252 -19.08 12.01 0.16
CA ILE A 252 -20.55 12.03 0.11
C ILE A 252 -21.11 10.99 -0.87
N GLN A 253 -20.39 10.70 -1.95
CA GLN A 253 -20.77 9.63 -2.88
C GLN A 253 -20.66 8.25 -2.22
N ALA A 254 -19.59 8.00 -1.45
CA ALA A 254 -19.43 6.74 -0.72
C ALA A 254 -20.51 6.58 0.37
N ILE A 255 -20.80 7.63 1.12
CA ILE A 255 -21.89 7.65 2.12
C ILE A 255 -23.23 7.41 1.42
N GLY A 256 -23.53 8.13 0.33
CA GLY A 256 -24.76 7.94 -0.44
C GLY A 256 -24.92 6.54 -1.01
N THR A 257 -23.81 5.91 -1.44
CA THR A 257 -23.83 4.50 -1.90
C THR A 257 -24.17 3.56 -0.72
N ALA A 258 -23.57 3.79 0.44
CA ALA A 258 -23.84 2.98 1.64
C ALA A 258 -25.30 3.11 2.11
N GLU A 259 -25.83 4.33 2.16
CA GLU A 259 -27.24 4.57 2.52
C GLU A 259 -28.21 3.97 1.48
N LEU A 260 -27.87 4.02 0.18
CA LEU A 260 -28.68 3.39 -0.87
C LEU A 260 -28.69 1.86 -0.70
N MET A 261 -27.54 1.26 -0.42
CA MET A 261 -27.44 -0.19 -0.16
C MET A 261 -28.18 -0.58 1.13
N LYS A 262 -28.12 0.24 2.18
CA LYS A 262 -28.89 0.05 3.41
C LYS A 262 -30.40 0.12 3.16
N LYS A 263 -30.87 1.12 2.41
CA LYS A 263 -32.28 1.27 2.02
C LYS A 263 -32.80 0.05 1.29
N ASN A 264 -31.96 -0.54 0.44
CA ASN A 264 -32.30 -1.77 -0.32
C ASN A 264 -31.98 -3.07 0.45
N LYS A 265 -31.65 -2.99 1.72
CA LYS A 265 -31.35 -4.13 2.63
C LYS A 265 -30.22 -5.05 2.11
N LEU A 266 -29.27 -4.49 1.39
CA LEU A 266 -28.10 -5.22 0.89
C LEU A 266 -26.99 -5.28 1.94
N VAL A 267 -26.89 -4.27 2.81
CA VAL A 267 -25.84 -4.15 3.81
C VAL A 267 -26.42 -3.79 5.17
N GLY A 268 -25.90 -4.42 6.23
CA GLY A 268 -26.21 -4.17 7.63
C GLY A 268 -25.12 -3.40 8.37
N SER A 269 -23.88 -3.37 7.81
CA SER A 269 -22.75 -2.68 8.42
C SER A 269 -21.75 -2.19 7.39
N VAL A 270 -21.05 -1.09 7.73
CA VAL A 270 -20.01 -0.47 6.89
C VAL A 270 -18.72 -0.31 7.67
N LEU A 271 -17.63 -0.83 7.14
CA LEU A 271 -16.28 -0.60 7.66
C LEU A 271 -15.57 0.46 6.81
N ILE A 272 -15.19 1.58 7.42
CA ILE A 272 -14.44 2.65 6.76
C ILE A 272 -13.00 2.59 7.21
N VAL A 273 -12.08 2.37 6.27
CA VAL A 273 -10.63 2.40 6.50
C VAL A 273 -10.06 3.67 5.91
N CYS A 274 -9.50 4.54 6.74
CA CYS A 274 -9.01 5.84 6.33
C CYS A 274 -7.70 6.22 7.03
N PRO A 275 -6.99 7.27 6.58
CA PRO A 275 -5.90 7.87 7.34
C PRO A 275 -6.34 8.27 8.76
N THR A 276 -5.42 8.16 9.73
CA THR A 276 -5.72 8.50 11.14
C THR A 276 -6.27 9.91 11.30
N SER A 277 -5.78 10.86 10.49
CA SER A 277 -6.22 12.26 10.50
C SER A 277 -7.67 12.47 10.04
N LEU A 278 -8.24 11.51 9.29
CA LEU A 278 -9.57 11.63 8.70
C LEU A 278 -10.69 10.97 9.50
N LYS A 279 -10.37 10.17 10.53
CA LYS A 279 -11.39 9.41 11.29
C LYS A 279 -12.53 10.28 11.79
N TYR A 280 -12.21 11.38 12.46
CA TYR A 280 -13.22 12.28 13.02
C TYR A 280 -13.90 13.16 11.96
N GLN A 281 -13.24 13.45 10.85
CA GLN A 281 -13.88 14.10 9.72
C GLN A 281 -14.95 13.19 9.10
N TRP A 282 -14.63 11.91 8.86
CA TRP A 282 -15.60 10.93 8.41
C TRP A 282 -16.80 10.84 9.36
N LYS A 283 -16.55 10.76 10.68
CA LYS A 283 -17.61 10.78 11.69
C LYS A 283 -18.50 12.01 11.56
N LYS A 284 -17.90 13.22 11.50
CA LYS A 284 -18.62 14.48 11.36
C LYS A 284 -19.44 14.56 10.06
N GLU A 285 -18.91 14.06 8.95
CA GLU A 285 -19.61 14.06 7.66
C GLU A 285 -20.78 13.06 7.67
N ILE A 286 -20.63 11.88 8.26
CA ILE A 286 -21.72 10.91 8.43
C ILE A 286 -22.84 11.51 9.28
N GLU A 287 -22.54 12.06 10.45
CA GLU A 287 -23.51 12.71 11.36
C GLU A 287 -24.22 13.91 10.70
N LYS A 288 -23.48 14.65 9.85
CA LYS A 288 -24.03 15.79 9.11
C LYS A 288 -24.99 15.36 8.01
N PHE A 289 -24.68 14.29 7.28
CA PHE A 289 -25.40 13.91 6.06
C PHE A 289 -26.45 12.83 6.28
N THR A 290 -26.36 12.06 7.38
CA THR A 290 -27.25 10.92 7.65
C THR A 290 -27.76 10.90 9.08
N ASP A 291 -28.71 10.01 9.36
CA ASP A 291 -29.14 9.68 10.72
C ASP A 291 -28.58 8.32 11.19
N SER A 292 -27.67 7.74 10.43
CA SER A 292 -27.09 6.43 10.73
C SER A 292 -26.07 6.54 11.87
N SER A 293 -26.05 5.54 12.74
CA SER A 293 -25.11 5.45 13.86
C SER A 293 -23.67 5.24 13.37
N VAL A 294 -22.71 5.84 14.06
CA VAL A 294 -21.29 5.81 13.70
C VAL A 294 -20.38 5.72 14.91
N VAL A 295 -19.39 4.85 14.86
CA VAL A 295 -18.37 4.69 15.89
C VAL A 295 -16.97 4.77 15.31
N VAL A 296 -16.03 5.34 16.06
CA VAL A 296 -14.60 5.37 15.72
C VAL A 296 -13.90 4.27 16.52
N ILE A 297 -13.24 3.36 15.79
CA ILE A 297 -12.50 2.25 16.38
C ILE A 297 -11.13 2.75 16.88
N GLU A 298 -10.98 2.81 18.22
CA GLU A 298 -9.75 3.27 18.87
C GLU A 298 -9.57 2.70 20.27
N GLY A 299 -8.49 3.05 20.95
CA GLY A 299 -8.14 2.50 22.24
C GLY A 299 -7.25 1.26 22.16
N ASN A 300 -7.20 0.48 23.23
CA ASN A 300 -6.43 -0.76 23.28
C ASN A 300 -7.11 -1.89 22.48
N HIS A 301 -6.40 -3.01 22.29
CA HIS A 301 -6.89 -4.14 21.48
C HIS A 301 -8.26 -4.70 21.93
N LEU A 302 -8.51 -4.78 23.24
CA LEU A 302 -9.78 -5.29 23.75
C LEU A 302 -10.93 -4.32 23.48
N GLN A 303 -10.70 -3.03 23.71
CA GLN A 303 -11.68 -1.97 23.41
C GLN A 303 -12.01 -1.96 21.91
N ARG A 304 -10.98 -2.02 21.04
CA ARG A 304 -11.23 -2.06 19.60
C ARG A 304 -12.02 -3.30 19.17
N LYS A 305 -11.74 -4.48 19.79
CA LYS A 305 -12.53 -5.68 19.53
C LYS A 305 -14.02 -5.47 19.83
N GLN A 306 -14.35 -4.90 20.98
CA GLN A 306 -15.73 -4.58 21.35
C GLN A 306 -16.38 -3.58 20.38
N LEU A 307 -15.63 -2.56 19.94
CA LEU A 307 -16.12 -1.59 18.97
C LEU A 307 -16.35 -2.17 17.57
N TYR A 308 -15.55 -3.18 17.14
CA TYR A 308 -15.84 -3.91 15.91
C TYR A 308 -17.13 -4.74 15.99
N GLU A 309 -17.45 -5.27 17.16
CA GLU A 309 -18.66 -6.08 17.41
C GLU A 309 -19.91 -5.21 17.73
N ALA A 310 -19.76 -3.91 17.89
CA ALA A 310 -20.82 -2.97 18.20
C ALA A 310 -21.89 -2.89 17.09
N GLU A 311 -23.11 -2.49 17.43
CA GLU A 311 -24.27 -2.47 16.51
C GLU A 311 -24.30 -1.27 15.56
N GLU A 312 -23.37 -0.31 15.70
CA GLU A 312 -23.32 0.88 14.86
C GLU A 312 -23.14 0.51 13.38
N PHE A 313 -23.91 1.21 12.55
CA PHE A 313 -23.90 0.96 11.12
C PHE A 313 -22.57 1.32 10.47
N TYR A 314 -21.97 2.47 10.83
CA TYR A 314 -20.64 2.88 10.37
C TYR A 314 -19.58 2.65 11.43
N LYS A 315 -18.51 1.96 11.06
CA LYS A 315 -17.32 1.69 11.88
C LYS A 315 -16.10 2.27 11.21
N ILE A 316 -15.41 3.22 11.85
CA ILE A 316 -14.28 3.95 11.25
C ILE A 316 -12.98 3.50 11.90
N VAL A 317 -12.02 3.04 11.12
CA VAL A 317 -10.72 2.57 11.60
C VAL A 317 -9.58 3.18 10.79
N SER A 318 -8.42 3.40 11.41
CA SER A 318 -7.22 3.82 10.68
C SER A 318 -6.52 2.64 10.01
N TYR A 319 -5.76 2.89 8.94
CA TYR A 319 -4.92 1.88 8.28
C TYR A 319 -3.98 1.15 9.24
N ASN A 320 -3.37 1.88 10.18
CA ASN A 320 -2.46 1.28 11.16
C ASN A 320 -3.21 0.37 12.14
N SER A 321 -4.35 0.82 12.68
CA SER A 321 -5.17 0.01 13.58
C SER A 321 -5.73 -1.21 12.85
N MET A 322 -6.22 -1.06 11.63
CA MET A 322 -6.66 -2.15 10.76
C MET A 322 -5.56 -3.22 10.58
N SER A 323 -4.33 -2.79 10.31
CA SER A 323 -3.20 -3.72 10.14
C SER A 323 -2.86 -4.49 11.42
N ASN A 324 -2.97 -3.84 12.59
CA ASN A 324 -2.76 -4.50 13.89
C ASN A 324 -3.90 -5.47 14.24
N ASP A 325 -5.11 -5.19 13.78
CA ASP A 325 -6.32 -5.94 14.11
C ASP A 325 -6.73 -6.97 13.05
N VAL A 326 -5.86 -7.27 12.09
CA VAL A 326 -6.15 -8.19 10.98
C VAL A 326 -6.69 -9.56 11.43
N LYS A 327 -6.27 -10.05 12.61
CA LYS A 327 -6.77 -11.32 13.18
C LYS A 327 -8.25 -11.23 13.56
N ILE A 328 -8.70 -10.10 14.07
CA ILE A 328 -10.10 -9.83 14.37
C ILE A 328 -10.89 -9.71 13.07
N LEU A 329 -10.39 -8.89 12.15
CA LEU A 329 -11.06 -8.59 10.88
C LEU A 329 -11.24 -9.81 9.98
N ARG A 330 -10.34 -10.79 10.04
CA ARG A 330 -10.50 -12.07 9.33
C ARG A 330 -11.67 -12.91 9.81
N LEU A 331 -12.10 -12.73 11.05
CA LEU A 331 -13.20 -13.47 11.66
C LEU A 331 -14.54 -12.72 11.53
N LEU A 332 -14.47 -11.43 11.26
CA LEU A 332 -15.64 -10.58 11.08
C LEU A 332 -15.99 -10.52 9.60
N ARG A 333 -17.24 -10.86 9.28
CA ARG A 333 -17.78 -10.58 7.94
C ARG A 333 -18.06 -9.09 7.84
N THR A 334 -17.55 -8.47 6.80
CA THR A 334 -17.80 -7.05 6.49
C THR A 334 -18.75 -6.99 5.30
N ASP A 335 -19.93 -6.41 5.46
CA ASP A 335 -20.86 -6.31 4.33
C ASP A 335 -20.35 -5.28 3.32
N PHE A 336 -19.94 -4.09 3.79
CA PHE A 336 -19.48 -3.03 2.91
C PHE A 336 -18.19 -2.38 3.43
N LEU A 337 -17.17 -2.36 2.58
CA LEU A 337 -15.87 -1.77 2.87
C LEU A 337 -15.68 -0.46 2.10
N ILE A 338 -15.39 0.62 2.81
CA ILE A 338 -14.95 1.88 2.21
C ILE A 338 -13.47 2.09 2.54
N MET A 339 -12.64 2.28 1.52
CA MET A 339 -11.22 2.61 1.68
C MET A 339 -10.94 4.00 1.14
N ASP A 340 -10.52 4.91 2.01
CA ASP A 340 -10.21 6.28 1.63
C ASP A 340 -8.70 6.51 1.53
N GLU A 341 -8.27 7.35 0.56
CA GLU A 341 -6.87 7.64 0.24
C GLU A 341 -6.07 6.33 0.00
N VAL A 342 -6.60 5.50 -0.92
CA VAL A 342 -6.09 4.15 -1.18
C VAL A 342 -4.65 4.11 -1.73
N GLN A 343 -4.10 5.23 -2.19
CA GLN A 343 -2.70 5.32 -2.59
C GLN A 343 -1.72 4.88 -1.48
N ARG A 344 -2.15 4.79 -0.23
CA ARG A 344 -1.38 4.17 0.86
C ARG A 344 -1.17 2.67 0.67
N LEU A 345 -1.98 2.01 -0.14
CA LEU A 345 -1.91 0.58 -0.46
C LEU A 345 -1.23 0.28 -1.80
N LYS A 346 -0.66 1.30 -2.45
CA LYS A 346 0.01 1.19 -3.76
C LYS A 346 1.17 0.18 -3.79
N ASN A 347 1.83 -0.03 -2.67
CA ASN A 347 2.88 -1.04 -2.57
C ASN A 347 2.32 -2.31 -1.92
N TRP A 348 2.07 -3.32 -2.74
CA TRP A 348 1.51 -4.61 -2.34
C TRP A 348 2.38 -5.43 -1.37
N LYS A 349 3.66 -5.07 -1.21
CA LYS A 349 4.60 -5.73 -0.29
C LYS A 349 4.52 -5.21 1.15
N THR A 350 3.90 -4.05 1.39
CA THR A 350 3.79 -3.49 2.73
C THR A 350 2.84 -4.30 3.61
N GLN A 351 3.12 -4.33 4.91
CA GLN A 351 2.27 -5.02 5.90
C GLN A 351 0.83 -4.50 5.85
N ILE A 352 0.64 -3.20 5.69
CA ILE A 352 -0.68 -2.57 5.61
C ILE A 352 -1.46 -3.10 4.39
N SER A 353 -0.84 -3.12 3.21
CA SER A 353 -1.45 -3.67 2.00
C SER A 353 -1.78 -5.15 2.12
N GLN A 354 -0.88 -5.94 2.73
CA GLN A 354 -1.12 -7.36 2.97
C GLN A 354 -2.27 -7.57 3.97
N SER A 355 -2.32 -6.79 5.04
CA SER A 355 -3.39 -6.85 6.03
C SER A 355 -4.75 -6.48 5.43
N ALA A 356 -4.81 -5.43 4.64
CA ALA A 356 -6.04 -4.97 3.98
C ALA A 356 -6.65 -6.05 3.07
N ARG A 357 -5.84 -6.86 2.38
CA ARG A 357 -6.31 -7.98 1.54
C ARG A 357 -6.95 -9.13 2.30
N HIS A 358 -6.84 -9.14 3.61
CA HIS A 358 -7.48 -10.17 4.44
C HIS A 358 -8.87 -9.75 4.93
N ILE A 359 -9.32 -8.55 4.61
CA ILE A 359 -10.68 -8.11 4.87
C ILE A 359 -11.55 -8.67 3.74
N ASP A 360 -12.43 -9.60 4.07
CA ASP A 360 -13.42 -10.12 3.14
C ASP A 360 -14.67 -9.24 3.23
N ALA A 361 -15.06 -8.65 2.10
CA ALA A 361 -16.21 -7.77 2.01
C ALA A 361 -17.05 -8.10 0.79
N ASP A 362 -18.37 -8.15 0.98
CA ASP A 362 -19.31 -8.41 -0.11
C ASP A 362 -19.31 -7.25 -1.11
N TYR A 363 -19.29 -6.00 -0.61
CA TYR A 363 -19.25 -4.77 -1.40
C TYR A 363 -18.08 -3.88 -1.00
N ALA A 364 -17.56 -3.08 -1.92
CA ALA A 364 -16.45 -2.18 -1.64
C ALA A 364 -16.48 -0.90 -2.47
N VAL A 365 -16.18 0.24 -1.84
CA VAL A 365 -15.89 1.50 -2.53
C VAL A 365 -14.52 2.00 -2.13
N VAL A 366 -13.67 2.16 -3.12
CA VAL A 366 -12.30 2.65 -2.96
C VAL A 366 -12.26 4.09 -3.44
N LEU A 367 -11.78 4.99 -2.59
CA LEU A 367 -11.69 6.42 -2.88
C LEU A 367 -10.23 6.81 -3.10
N SER A 368 -9.98 7.49 -4.21
CA SER A 368 -8.68 8.09 -4.47
C SER A 368 -8.83 9.29 -5.40
N GLY A 369 -8.16 10.39 -5.12
CA GLY A 369 -7.99 11.47 -6.10
C GLY A 369 -6.95 11.14 -7.16
N THR A 370 -6.06 10.21 -6.84
CA THR A 370 -4.90 9.81 -7.66
C THR A 370 -4.65 8.30 -7.51
N PRO A 371 -5.48 7.43 -8.13
CA PRO A 371 -5.34 5.98 -8.02
C PRO A 371 -4.02 5.46 -8.64
N LEU A 372 -3.38 6.30 -9.47
CA LEU A 372 -2.11 6.05 -10.12
C LEU A 372 -1.23 7.30 -9.93
N GLU A 373 -0.13 7.20 -9.22
CA GLU A 373 0.78 8.33 -9.01
C GLU A 373 2.06 8.21 -9.82
N ASN A 374 2.64 7.02 -9.87
CA ASN A 374 3.99 6.86 -10.40
C ASN A 374 4.17 5.67 -11.34
N LYS A 375 3.44 4.57 -11.14
CA LYS A 375 3.67 3.30 -11.85
C LYS A 375 2.38 2.53 -12.05
N LEU A 376 2.29 1.79 -13.16
CA LEU A 376 1.16 0.90 -13.44
C LEU A 376 0.96 -0.22 -12.39
N GLU A 377 2.03 -0.63 -11.72
CA GLU A 377 1.95 -1.60 -10.62
C GLU A 377 1.13 -1.09 -9.43
N GLU A 378 1.08 0.23 -9.23
CA GLU A 378 0.26 0.87 -8.19
C GLU A 378 -1.23 0.65 -8.48
N LEU A 379 -1.64 0.87 -9.73
CA LEU A 379 -3.00 0.58 -10.20
C LEU A 379 -3.36 -0.89 -10.01
N TYR A 380 -2.45 -1.79 -10.44
CA TYR A 380 -2.65 -3.23 -10.26
C TYR A 380 -2.84 -3.60 -8.78
N SER A 381 -2.09 -2.97 -7.87
CA SER A 381 -2.24 -3.18 -6.43
C SER A 381 -3.60 -2.74 -5.90
N VAL A 382 -4.10 -1.59 -6.35
CA VAL A 382 -5.42 -1.07 -5.95
C VAL A 382 -6.54 -1.93 -6.49
N MET A 383 -6.43 -2.42 -7.73
CA MET A 383 -7.42 -3.30 -8.34
C MET A 383 -7.64 -4.62 -7.58
N GLN A 384 -6.69 -5.06 -6.75
CA GLN A 384 -6.86 -6.25 -5.92
C GLN A 384 -8.00 -6.13 -4.89
N PHE A 385 -8.43 -4.90 -4.56
CA PHE A 385 -9.53 -4.65 -3.61
C PHE A 385 -10.91 -4.56 -4.29
N VAL A 386 -10.94 -4.42 -5.61
CA VAL A 386 -12.17 -4.25 -6.39
C VAL A 386 -12.42 -5.46 -7.29
N ASP A 387 -11.56 -5.68 -8.27
CA ASP A 387 -11.58 -6.88 -9.12
C ASP A 387 -10.15 -7.29 -9.51
N GLN A 388 -9.64 -8.29 -8.83
CA GLN A 388 -8.29 -8.82 -9.07
C GLN A 388 -8.10 -9.48 -10.45
N TYR A 389 -9.18 -9.69 -11.20
CA TYR A 389 -9.15 -10.32 -12.51
C TYR A 389 -9.29 -9.33 -13.67
N CYS A 390 -9.73 -8.11 -13.41
CA CYS A 390 -10.02 -7.07 -14.41
C CYS A 390 -8.81 -6.79 -15.33
N LEU A 391 -7.63 -6.64 -14.76
CA LEU A 391 -6.40 -6.37 -15.53
C LEU A 391 -5.71 -7.62 -16.06
N GLY A 392 -6.24 -8.82 -15.77
CA GLY A 392 -5.62 -10.09 -16.13
C GLY A 392 -4.41 -10.45 -15.28
N PRO A 393 -3.64 -11.49 -15.65
CA PRO A 393 -2.43 -11.90 -14.94
C PRO A 393 -1.38 -10.79 -14.91
N TYR A 394 -0.76 -10.56 -13.76
CA TYR A 394 0.24 -9.50 -13.57
C TYR A 394 1.35 -9.54 -14.61
N TYR A 395 1.87 -10.73 -14.92
CA TYR A 395 2.96 -10.87 -15.89
C TYR A 395 2.54 -10.53 -17.33
N GLN A 396 1.28 -10.84 -17.71
CA GLN A 396 0.73 -10.47 -19.02
C GLN A 396 0.45 -8.96 -19.07
N PHE A 397 -0.14 -8.42 -18.02
CA PHE A 397 -0.39 -6.99 -17.89
C PHE A 397 0.91 -6.19 -18.04
N MET A 398 1.97 -6.58 -17.35
CA MET A 398 3.27 -5.92 -17.46
C MET A 398 3.89 -6.06 -18.84
N ASP A 399 3.82 -7.23 -19.48
CA ASP A 399 4.35 -7.45 -20.84
C ASP A 399 3.59 -6.63 -21.89
N GLN A 400 2.27 -6.51 -21.72
CA GLN A 400 1.41 -5.76 -22.64
C GLN A 400 1.56 -4.25 -22.49
N THR A 401 1.85 -3.76 -21.29
CA THR A 401 1.78 -2.32 -20.98
C THR A 401 3.14 -1.67 -20.71
N VAL A 402 4.17 -2.44 -20.40
CA VAL A 402 5.50 -1.93 -20.05
C VAL A 402 6.51 -2.28 -21.15
N VAL A 403 7.28 -1.28 -21.57
CA VAL A 403 8.41 -1.46 -22.46
C VAL A 403 9.70 -1.33 -21.65
N THR A 404 10.55 -2.33 -21.71
CA THR A 404 11.85 -2.34 -21.02
C THR A 404 12.99 -2.32 -22.00
N ASN A 405 14.13 -1.74 -21.61
CA ASN A 405 15.38 -1.84 -22.35
C ASN A 405 16.08 -3.20 -22.08
N GLU A 406 17.25 -3.43 -22.72
CA GLU A 406 18.03 -4.65 -22.57
C GLU A 406 18.45 -4.96 -21.11
N THR A 407 18.52 -3.93 -20.26
CA THR A 407 18.83 -4.08 -18.82
C THR A 407 17.59 -4.34 -17.95
N GLY A 408 16.40 -4.47 -18.57
CA GLY A 408 15.12 -4.67 -17.86
C GLY A 408 14.53 -3.41 -17.21
N LYS A 409 15.09 -2.24 -17.52
CA LYS A 409 14.60 -0.95 -17.04
C LYS A 409 13.40 -0.51 -17.89
N VAL A 410 12.33 -0.03 -17.23
CA VAL A 410 11.14 0.50 -17.91
C VAL A 410 11.51 1.79 -18.64
N ILE A 411 11.30 1.82 -19.96
CA ILE A 411 11.56 2.96 -20.84
C ILE A 411 10.28 3.59 -21.41
N ALA A 412 9.18 2.85 -21.42
CA ALA A 412 7.89 3.38 -21.87
C ALA A 412 6.73 2.60 -21.28
N TYR A 413 5.57 3.23 -21.30
CA TYR A 413 4.27 2.57 -21.15
C TYR A 413 3.52 2.63 -22.47
N LYS A 414 2.76 1.59 -22.81
CA LYS A 414 1.98 1.45 -24.04
C LYS A 414 0.61 0.88 -23.75
N ASN A 415 -0.31 0.95 -24.73
CA ASN A 415 -1.68 0.40 -24.65
C ASN A 415 -2.47 0.96 -23.45
N LEU A 416 -2.27 2.21 -23.10
CA LEU A 416 -2.88 2.84 -21.93
C LEU A 416 -4.39 2.99 -22.09
N ASN A 417 -4.85 3.24 -23.32
CA ASN A 417 -6.27 3.34 -23.63
C ASN A 417 -7.00 2.00 -23.42
N GLU A 418 -6.35 0.87 -23.76
CA GLU A 418 -6.92 -0.46 -23.52
C GLU A 418 -7.05 -0.74 -22.02
N VAL A 419 -6.08 -0.30 -21.22
CA VAL A 419 -6.17 -0.37 -19.76
C VAL A 419 -7.36 0.45 -19.27
N GLY A 420 -7.52 1.68 -19.78
CA GLY A 420 -8.65 2.56 -19.45
C GLY A 420 -10.00 1.91 -19.77
N GLU A 421 -10.15 1.30 -20.96
CA GLU A 421 -11.38 0.59 -21.32
C GLU A 421 -11.72 -0.57 -20.36
N ARG A 422 -10.74 -1.36 -19.97
CA ARG A 422 -10.93 -2.45 -18.99
C ARG A 422 -11.40 -1.94 -17.63
N LEU A 423 -11.00 -0.72 -17.24
CA LEU A 423 -11.36 -0.11 -15.95
C LEU A 423 -12.76 0.49 -15.94
N LYS A 424 -13.38 0.82 -17.08
CA LYS A 424 -14.68 1.52 -17.16
C LYS A 424 -15.82 0.84 -16.40
N SER A 425 -15.75 -0.47 -16.22
CA SER A 425 -16.78 -1.21 -15.49
C SER A 425 -16.68 -1.10 -13.97
N VAL A 426 -15.51 -0.69 -13.46
CA VAL A 426 -15.21 -0.69 -12.03
C VAL A 426 -14.60 0.62 -11.52
N LEU A 427 -14.25 1.53 -12.41
CA LEU A 427 -13.67 2.83 -12.07
C LEU A 427 -14.43 3.96 -12.76
N ILE A 428 -14.85 4.95 -11.96
CA ILE A 428 -15.41 6.21 -12.46
C ILE A 428 -14.48 7.36 -12.06
N ARG A 429 -14.21 8.24 -13.04
CA ARG A 429 -13.39 9.43 -12.86
C ARG A 429 -13.98 10.61 -13.58
N ARG A 430 -14.06 11.75 -12.89
CA ARG A 430 -14.49 13.04 -13.44
C ARG A 430 -13.54 14.13 -12.96
N ARG A 431 -13.28 15.09 -13.82
CA ARG A 431 -12.50 16.29 -13.51
C ARG A 431 -13.44 17.45 -13.18
N LYS A 432 -12.95 18.43 -12.46
CA LYS A 432 -13.72 19.65 -12.15
C LYS A 432 -14.23 20.33 -13.41
N ARG A 433 -13.43 20.35 -14.47
CA ARG A 433 -13.81 20.93 -15.78
C ARG A 433 -14.90 20.16 -16.52
N ASP A 434 -15.06 18.85 -16.25
CA ASP A 434 -16.04 17.99 -16.94
C ASP A 434 -17.42 18.05 -16.28
N VAL A 435 -17.47 18.45 -15.03
CA VAL A 435 -18.69 18.60 -14.26
C VAL A 435 -19.00 20.09 -14.22
N ALA A 436 -20.06 20.55 -14.91
CA ALA A 436 -20.47 21.94 -15.01
C ALA A 436 -20.72 22.58 -13.61
N LEU A 437 -19.67 22.73 -12.82
CA LEU A 437 -19.68 23.35 -11.53
C LEU A 437 -19.33 24.83 -11.68
N GLN A 438 -20.11 25.68 -11.03
CA GLN A 438 -19.76 27.06 -10.83
C GLN A 438 -18.68 27.13 -9.74
N LEU A 439 -17.48 26.66 -10.05
CA LEU A 439 -16.33 26.93 -9.22
C LEU A 439 -15.74 28.30 -9.62
N PRO A 440 -15.29 29.09 -8.65
CA PRO A 440 -14.61 30.33 -8.96
C PRO A 440 -13.31 30.09 -9.71
N GLU A 441 -12.78 31.14 -10.33
CA GLU A 441 -11.54 31.07 -11.11
C GLU A 441 -10.36 30.69 -10.20
N ARG A 442 -9.46 29.83 -10.70
CA ARG A 442 -8.18 29.50 -10.08
C ARG A 442 -7.04 30.10 -10.89
N GLN A 443 -6.19 30.85 -10.22
CA GLN A 443 -4.99 31.43 -10.79
C GLN A 443 -3.76 30.86 -10.11
N ASP A 444 -2.94 30.15 -10.87
CA ASP A 444 -1.66 29.59 -10.39
C ASP A 444 -0.52 30.52 -10.80
N LYS A 445 0.23 30.99 -9.81
CA LYS A 445 1.39 31.84 -10.00
C LYS A 445 2.65 31.14 -9.51
N ILE A 446 3.71 31.21 -10.28
CA ILE A 446 5.04 30.80 -9.87
C ILE A 446 5.82 32.07 -9.53
N LEU A 447 6.29 32.15 -8.31
CA LEU A 447 7.10 33.28 -7.83
C LEU A 447 8.55 32.79 -7.65
N PHE A 448 9.42 33.28 -8.52
CA PHE A 448 10.84 33.02 -8.43
C PHE A 448 11.48 33.95 -7.39
N VAL A 449 12.08 33.36 -6.37
CA VAL A 449 12.70 34.08 -5.25
C VAL A 449 14.21 33.86 -5.30
N PRO A 450 15.02 34.97 -5.38
CA PRO A 450 16.47 34.82 -5.37
C PRO A 450 16.98 34.43 -4.00
N MET A 451 18.00 33.57 -3.97
CA MET A 451 18.70 33.20 -2.72
C MET A 451 19.67 34.31 -2.31
N THR A 452 19.95 34.46 -1.01
CA THR A 452 21.10 35.27 -0.53
C THR A 452 22.42 34.63 -0.96
N LYS A 453 23.51 35.37 -0.83
CA LYS A 453 24.86 34.87 -1.15
C LYS A 453 25.21 33.67 -0.26
N GLU A 454 24.90 33.74 1.02
CA GLU A 454 25.17 32.71 2.02
C GLU A 454 24.33 31.45 1.75
N GLN A 455 23.06 31.60 1.39
CA GLN A 455 22.23 30.46 0.95
C GLN A 455 22.82 29.79 -0.30
N ARG A 456 23.30 30.62 -1.27
CA ARG A 456 23.91 30.12 -2.50
C ARG A 456 25.18 29.32 -2.22
N GLU A 457 26.07 29.84 -1.40
CA GLU A 457 27.33 29.18 -1.02
C GLU A 457 27.03 27.81 -0.37
N MET A 458 26.12 27.77 0.60
CA MET A 458 25.71 26.51 1.25
C MET A 458 25.00 25.52 0.29
N HIS A 459 24.14 26.02 -0.60
CA HIS A 459 23.49 25.19 -1.62
C HIS A 459 24.52 24.57 -2.56
N ASP A 460 25.52 25.36 -3.01
CA ASP A 460 26.54 24.92 -3.96
C ASP A 460 27.51 23.89 -3.31
N GLU A 461 27.79 23.99 -2.01
CA GLU A 461 28.53 22.95 -1.27
C GLU A 461 27.83 21.60 -1.35
N TYR A 462 26.52 21.54 -1.11
CA TYR A 462 25.75 20.29 -1.27
C TYR A 462 25.65 19.85 -2.74
N GLN A 463 25.57 20.80 -3.67
CA GLN A 463 25.55 20.51 -5.10
C GLN A 463 26.84 19.81 -5.54
N VAL A 464 28.00 20.22 -5.05
CA VAL A 464 29.28 19.55 -5.32
C VAL A 464 29.25 18.10 -4.85
N GLN A 465 28.70 17.82 -3.65
CA GLN A 465 28.58 16.46 -3.13
C GLN A 465 27.63 15.60 -3.99
N VAL A 466 26.50 16.17 -4.39
CA VAL A 466 25.58 15.54 -5.33
C VAL A 466 26.27 15.24 -6.66
N SER A 467 27.06 16.20 -7.19
CA SER A 467 27.79 16.08 -8.44
C SER A 467 28.78 14.93 -8.44
N GLN A 468 29.52 14.76 -7.36
CA GLN A 468 30.46 13.63 -7.18
C GLN A 468 29.74 12.28 -7.21
N LEU A 469 28.58 12.18 -6.56
CA LEU A 469 27.78 10.95 -6.58
C LEU A 469 27.17 10.69 -7.96
N VAL A 470 26.76 11.72 -8.67
CA VAL A 470 26.28 11.64 -10.06
C VAL A 470 27.38 11.18 -11.01
N GLN A 471 28.59 11.73 -10.92
CA GLN A 471 29.72 11.28 -11.70
C GLN A 471 30.10 9.83 -11.40
N LYS A 472 30.09 9.43 -10.13
CA LYS A 472 30.30 8.03 -9.74
C LYS A 472 29.26 7.12 -10.37
N TRP A 473 28.00 7.51 -10.39
CA TRP A 473 26.94 6.77 -11.05
C TRP A 473 27.11 6.75 -12.57
N SER A 474 27.44 7.87 -13.21
CA SER A 474 27.63 7.94 -14.66
C SER A 474 28.75 7.00 -15.13
N ARG A 475 29.82 6.85 -14.33
CA ARG A 475 30.93 5.92 -14.63
C ARG A 475 30.56 4.45 -14.42
N ASN A 476 29.88 4.16 -13.30
CA ASN A 476 29.68 2.78 -12.85
C ASN A 476 28.26 2.27 -13.14
N ARG A 477 27.33 3.16 -13.51
CA ARG A 477 25.87 2.87 -13.66
C ARG A 477 25.25 2.18 -12.42
N PHE A 478 25.93 2.31 -11.28
CA PHE A 478 25.53 1.73 -10.01
C PHE A 478 25.92 2.66 -8.84
N LEU A 479 25.02 2.78 -7.86
CA LEU A 479 25.28 3.40 -6.56
C LEU A 479 25.03 2.39 -5.45
N SER A 480 25.96 2.32 -4.48
CA SER A 480 25.75 1.55 -3.26
C SER A 480 24.53 2.10 -2.47
N GLU A 481 23.95 1.29 -1.59
CA GLU A 481 22.85 1.75 -0.73
C GLU A 481 23.26 2.95 0.13
N LYS A 482 24.50 2.96 0.63
CA LYS A 482 25.08 4.09 1.37
C LYS A 482 25.12 5.37 0.49
N ASP A 483 25.60 5.26 -0.75
CA ASP A 483 25.65 6.38 -1.68
C ASP A 483 24.26 6.89 -2.05
N ARG A 484 23.28 6.01 -2.23
CA ARG A 484 21.87 6.40 -2.47
C ARG A 484 21.30 7.18 -1.29
N LYS A 485 21.52 6.71 -0.06
CA LYS A 485 21.09 7.43 1.14
C LYS A 485 21.74 8.81 1.24
N ARG A 486 23.07 8.91 0.96
CA ARG A 486 23.77 10.17 0.93
C ARG A 486 23.21 11.12 -0.15
N LEU A 487 22.97 10.62 -1.36
CA LEU A 487 22.38 11.42 -2.43
C LEU A 487 21.02 12.01 -2.02
N LEU A 488 20.12 11.19 -1.48
CA LEU A 488 18.81 11.66 -1.02
C LEU A 488 18.94 12.68 0.12
N LEU A 489 19.89 12.49 1.02
CA LEU A 489 20.17 13.43 2.11
C LEU A 489 20.63 14.79 1.56
N PHE A 490 21.62 14.81 0.69
CA PHE A 490 22.13 16.06 0.11
C PHE A 490 21.08 16.79 -0.73
N LEU A 491 20.28 16.07 -1.52
CA LEU A 491 19.15 16.66 -2.25
C LEU A 491 18.10 17.28 -1.30
N SER A 492 17.85 16.64 -0.16
CA SER A 492 16.95 17.19 0.86
C SER A 492 17.58 18.43 1.52
N GLN A 493 18.88 18.42 1.79
CA GLN A 493 19.60 19.57 2.36
C GLN A 493 19.63 20.75 1.39
N MET A 494 19.87 20.54 0.09
CA MET A 494 19.76 21.59 -0.93
C MET A 494 18.39 22.27 -0.90
N ARG A 495 17.32 21.49 -0.82
CA ARG A 495 15.95 22.03 -0.72
C ARG A 495 15.71 22.80 0.57
N MET A 496 16.22 22.32 1.70
CA MET A 496 16.13 23.03 2.99
C MET A 496 16.81 24.39 2.93
N VAL A 497 17.99 24.47 2.28
CA VAL A 497 18.71 25.74 2.07
C VAL A 497 17.92 26.69 1.18
N CYS A 498 17.22 26.20 0.14
CA CYS A 498 16.36 27.04 -0.70
C CYS A 498 15.27 27.75 0.13
N ASP A 499 14.83 27.17 1.23
CA ASP A 499 13.84 27.76 2.12
C ASP A 499 14.47 28.63 3.19
N SER A 500 15.41 28.09 3.99
CA SER A 500 16.17 28.80 5.00
C SER A 500 17.38 28.00 5.47
N THR A 501 18.53 28.63 5.66
CA THR A 501 19.70 28.00 6.27
C THR A 501 19.44 27.55 7.71
N TYR A 502 18.54 28.24 8.42
CA TYR A 502 18.16 27.91 9.79
C TYR A 502 17.53 26.52 9.95
N ILE A 503 16.94 25.97 8.89
CA ILE A 503 16.38 24.63 8.92
C ILE A 503 17.46 23.57 9.20
N LEU A 504 18.70 23.83 8.72
CA LEU A 504 19.84 22.92 8.88
C LEU A 504 20.62 23.16 10.17
N ASP A 505 21.15 24.39 10.35
CA ASP A 505 22.13 24.67 11.39
C ASP A 505 21.53 25.27 12.66
N GLN A 506 20.27 25.75 12.62
CA GLN A 506 19.56 26.42 13.72
C GLN A 506 20.32 27.64 14.32
N LYS A 507 21.22 28.21 13.55
CA LYS A 507 22.08 29.33 13.96
C LYS A 507 21.99 30.51 12.96
N SER A 508 22.30 30.24 11.70
CA SER A 508 22.29 31.24 10.67
C SER A 508 20.87 31.39 10.07
N ARG A 509 20.44 32.60 9.89
CA ARG A 509 19.11 32.86 9.34
C ARG A 509 19.22 33.71 8.06
N TYR A 510 19.22 33.01 6.93
CA TYR A 510 19.12 33.55 5.59
C TYR A 510 17.92 32.92 4.93
N ASP A 511 16.85 33.69 4.70
CA ASP A 511 15.53 33.15 4.35
C ASP A 511 14.70 34.14 3.51
N THR A 512 15.15 34.46 2.30
CA THR A 512 14.45 35.36 1.36
C THR A 512 12.98 34.95 1.12
N LYS A 513 12.67 33.65 1.13
CA LYS A 513 11.28 33.18 1.00
C LYS A 513 10.39 33.57 2.20
N VAL A 514 10.94 33.65 3.42
CA VAL A 514 10.20 34.18 4.57
C VAL A 514 9.91 35.65 4.39
N GLU A 515 10.93 36.44 4.00
CA GLU A 515 10.77 37.87 3.75
C GLU A 515 9.70 38.12 2.68
N GLU A 516 9.74 37.37 1.57
CA GLU A 516 8.78 37.50 0.48
C GLU A 516 7.37 37.05 0.90
N THR A 517 7.27 35.99 1.70
CA THR A 517 5.99 35.57 2.29
C THR A 517 5.38 36.69 3.14
N MET A 518 6.19 37.35 3.97
CA MET A 518 5.73 38.47 4.80
C MET A 518 5.34 39.70 3.95
N ASN A 519 6.02 39.97 2.83
CA ASN A 519 5.64 41.02 1.90
C ASN A 519 4.28 40.75 1.26
N ILE A 520 4.04 39.49 0.81
CA ILE A 520 2.75 39.11 0.25
C ILE A 520 1.66 39.27 1.31
N LEU A 521 1.89 38.78 2.54
CA LEU A 521 0.92 38.86 3.62
C LEU A 521 0.55 40.30 3.98
N ARG A 522 1.54 41.21 4.05
CA ARG A 522 1.28 42.66 4.27
C ARG A 522 0.38 43.22 3.16
N SER A 523 0.71 42.94 1.91
CA SER A 523 -0.08 43.39 0.75
C SER A 523 -1.52 42.85 0.81
N VAL A 524 -1.70 41.60 1.18
CA VAL A 524 -3.02 40.97 1.33
C VAL A 524 -3.81 41.63 2.48
N PHE A 525 -3.16 41.92 3.60
CA PHE A 525 -3.83 42.52 4.74
C PHE A 525 -4.20 43.97 4.53
N GLU A 526 -3.45 44.69 3.71
CA GLU A 526 -3.74 46.07 3.33
C GLU A 526 -4.83 46.18 2.26
N SER A 527 -4.94 45.17 1.36
CA SER A 527 -5.84 45.23 0.22
C SER A 527 -7.23 44.61 0.45
N GLY A 528 -7.43 43.79 1.48
CA GLY A 528 -8.71 43.09 1.66
C GLY A 528 -8.87 42.29 2.95
N ASP A 529 -9.92 41.47 2.97
CA ASP A 529 -10.31 40.58 4.04
C ASP A 529 -10.03 39.10 3.73
N GLU A 530 -9.12 38.84 2.75
CA GLU A 530 -8.80 37.48 2.36
C GLU A 530 -8.06 36.71 3.47
N ASN A 531 -8.40 35.43 3.59
CA ASN A 531 -7.68 34.49 4.43
C ASN A 531 -6.65 33.74 3.61
N VAL A 532 -5.51 33.45 4.24
CA VAL A 532 -4.34 32.84 3.59
C VAL A 532 -4.03 31.49 4.22
N VAL A 533 -3.75 30.49 3.39
CA VAL A 533 -3.22 29.18 3.82
C VAL A 533 -1.78 29.08 3.34
N ILE A 534 -0.87 28.71 4.23
CA ILE A 534 0.56 28.56 3.94
C ILE A 534 0.95 27.10 4.17
N PHE A 535 1.55 26.47 3.16
CA PHE A 535 2.10 25.12 3.26
C PHE A 535 3.61 25.12 3.15
N SER A 536 4.24 24.33 4.04
CA SER A 536 5.65 23.95 3.90
C SER A 536 5.83 22.50 4.32
N GLN A 537 6.69 21.76 3.64
CA GLN A 537 7.09 20.40 4.03
C GLN A 537 7.86 20.41 5.38
N TRP A 538 8.57 21.52 5.65
CA TRP A 538 9.47 21.64 6.79
C TRP A 538 8.80 22.35 7.97
N GLU A 539 8.66 21.63 9.09
CA GLU A 539 8.08 22.21 10.31
C GLU A 539 8.88 23.43 10.80
N ARG A 540 10.21 23.40 10.70
CA ARG A 540 11.06 24.53 11.09
C ARG A 540 10.78 25.78 10.26
N MET A 541 10.54 25.61 8.94
CA MET A 541 10.14 26.74 8.06
C MET A 541 8.79 27.31 8.47
N ALA A 542 7.83 26.46 8.75
CA ALA A 542 6.51 26.87 9.25
C ALA A 542 6.62 27.65 10.57
N ARG A 543 7.52 27.23 11.48
CA ARG A 543 7.79 27.94 12.74
C ARG A 543 8.46 29.30 12.52
N LEU A 544 9.35 29.44 11.52
CA LEU A 544 9.95 30.74 11.20
C LEU A 544 8.88 31.74 10.75
N ILE A 545 7.95 31.33 9.88
CA ILE A 545 6.83 32.16 9.44
C ILE A 545 5.93 32.51 10.62
N ALA A 546 5.60 31.54 11.48
CA ALA A 546 4.81 31.77 12.68
C ALA A 546 5.44 32.84 13.61
N ALA A 547 6.77 32.74 13.82
CA ALA A 547 7.50 33.74 14.62
C ALA A 547 7.53 35.15 14.01
N GLU A 548 7.50 35.27 12.67
CA GLU A 548 7.37 36.61 12.01
C GLU A 548 5.94 37.17 12.15
N LEU A 549 4.92 36.31 12.09
CA LEU A 549 3.53 36.72 12.34
C LEU A 549 3.33 37.19 13.77
N ASP A 550 3.95 36.51 14.75
CA ASP A 550 3.94 36.94 16.16
C ASP A 550 4.53 38.36 16.33
N LYS A 551 5.61 38.70 15.61
CA LYS A 551 6.24 40.03 15.67
C LYS A 551 5.33 41.15 15.18
N ILE A 552 4.48 40.87 14.19
CA ILE A 552 3.53 41.84 13.64
C ILE A 552 2.15 41.75 14.27
N GLY A 553 1.96 40.87 15.28
CA GLY A 553 0.71 40.72 16.01
C GLY A 553 -0.45 40.15 15.21
N VAL A 554 -0.19 39.42 14.14
CA VAL A 554 -1.22 38.77 13.32
C VAL A 554 -1.56 37.42 13.93
N ARG A 555 -2.83 37.15 14.18
CA ARG A 555 -3.33 35.88 14.68
C ARG A 555 -3.37 34.82 13.58
N TYR A 556 -2.88 33.64 13.90
CA TYR A 556 -2.81 32.51 12.98
C TYR A 556 -3.13 31.20 13.68
N GLU A 557 -3.52 30.18 12.91
CA GLU A 557 -3.61 28.81 13.36
C GLU A 557 -2.44 28.01 12.79
N TYR A 558 -1.88 27.12 13.63
CA TYR A 558 -0.69 26.33 13.25
C TYR A 558 -0.88 24.83 13.41
N LEU A 559 -0.80 24.09 12.30
CA LEU A 559 -0.96 22.65 12.25
C LEU A 559 0.32 21.95 11.80
N HIS A 560 0.84 21.10 12.66
CA HIS A 560 2.00 20.22 12.38
C HIS A 560 1.72 18.76 12.77
N GLY A 561 2.67 17.86 12.48
CA GLY A 561 2.51 16.42 12.70
C GLY A 561 2.21 16.02 14.15
N GLY A 562 2.76 16.74 15.13
CA GLY A 562 2.57 16.51 16.55
C GLY A 562 1.20 16.91 17.14
N VAL A 563 0.36 17.62 16.36
CA VAL A 563 -0.97 18.05 16.86
C VAL A 563 -1.93 16.86 16.90
N PRO A 564 -2.50 16.53 18.09
CA PRO A 564 -3.49 15.46 18.22
C PRO A 564 -4.71 15.67 17.33
N SER A 565 -5.32 14.58 16.87
CA SER A 565 -6.45 14.63 15.93
C SER A 565 -7.66 15.41 16.45
N GLU A 566 -7.90 15.38 17.76
CA GLU A 566 -8.97 16.16 18.39
C GLU A 566 -8.71 17.67 18.30
N LYS A 567 -7.52 18.12 18.64
CA LYS A 567 -7.13 19.55 18.58
C LYS A 567 -7.12 20.12 17.16
N ARG A 568 -6.93 19.28 16.13
CA ARG A 568 -7.02 19.73 14.74
C ARG A 568 -8.40 20.29 14.38
N LYS A 569 -9.45 19.75 15.00
CA LYS A 569 -10.82 20.25 14.83
C LYS A 569 -10.95 21.67 15.35
N ASP A 570 -10.38 21.94 16.52
CA ASP A 570 -10.48 23.26 17.17
C ASP A 570 -9.74 24.34 16.35
N LEU A 571 -8.54 23.99 15.82
CA LEU A 571 -7.80 24.88 14.91
C LEU A 571 -8.59 25.23 13.65
N MET A 572 -9.25 24.23 13.04
CA MET A 572 -10.09 24.46 11.85
C MET A 572 -11.31 25.32 12.16
N GLN A 573 -11.94 25.09 13.30
CA GLN A 573 -13.09 25.86 13.75
C GLN A 573 -12.67 27.30 14.03
N SER A 574 -11.56 27.51 14.75
CA SER A 574 -11.00 28.84 15.02
C SER A 574 -10.72 29.60 13.72
N PHE A 575 -10.04 28.97 12.74
CA PHE A 575 -9.76 29.59 11.45
C PHE A 575 -11.03 29.93 10.64
N THR A 576 -12.10 29.17 10.81
CA THR A 576 -13.35 29.36 10.05
C THR A 576 -14.27 30.39 10.69
N GLU A 577 -14.34 30.42 12.03
CA GLU A 577 -15.33 31.21 12.76
C GLU A 577 -14.77 32.50 13.33
N ASN A 578 -13.45 32.60 13.53
CA ASN A 578 -12.82 33.79 14.10
C ASN A 578 -12.24 34.71 12.99
N PRO A 579 -12.85 35.89 12.77
CA PRO A 579 -12.38 36.85 11.73
C PRO A 579 -10.95 37.36 11.95
N GLU A 580 -10.44 37.30 13.18
CA GLU A 580 -9.07 37.72 13.48
C GLU A 580 -8.02 36.69 13.05
N SER A 581 -8.42 35.42 12.92
CA SER A 581 -7.52 34.33 12.51
C SER A 581 -7.43 34.25 10.99
N ARG A 582 -6.58 35.10 10.40
CA ARG A 582 -6.49 35.29 8.95
C ARG A 582 -5.49 34.38 8.26
N VAL A 583 -4.62 33.70 9.00
CA VAL A 583 -3.58 32.84 8.46
C VAL A 583 -3.68 31.43 9.03
N PHE A 584 -3.60 30.42 8.17
CA PHE A 584 -3.48 29.02 8.55
C PHE A 584 -2.16 28.46 8.04
N ILE A 585 -1.23 28.14 8.93
CA ILE A 585 0.07 27.55 8.59
C ILE A 585 -0.04 26.05 8.77
N SER A 586 0.37 25.27 7.77
CA SER A 586 0.33 23.82 7.85
C SER A 586 1.56 23.15 7.25
N THR A 587 2.00 22.10 7.88
CA THR A 587 2.90 21.13 7.24
C THR A 587 2.08 20.16 6.37
N ASP A 588 2.77 19.25 5.65
CA ASP A 588 2.09 18.19 4.87
C ASP A 588 1.16 17.29 5.71
N ALA A 589 1.32 17.30 7.04
CA ALA A 589 0.36 16.67 7.95
C ALA A 589 -1.07 17.22 7.81
N GLY A 590 -1.22 18.47 7.37
CA GLY A 590 -2.49 19.11 7.04
C GLY A 590 -2.89 19.01 5.56
N SER A 591 -2.08 18.40 4.71
CA SER A 591 -2.41 18.25 3.28
C SER A 591 -3.56 17.27 3.04
N THR A 592 -3.91 16.43 4.01
CA THR A 592 -5.00 15.46 3.91
C THR A 592 -6.19 15.84 4.79
N GLY A 593 -7.38 15.90 4.18
CA GLY A 593 -8.66 15.94 4.86
C GLY A 593 -9.14 17.24 5.46
N LEU A 594 -8.36 18.32 5.50
CA LEU A 594 -8.80 19.60 6.04
C LEU A 594 -9.77 20.32 5.10
N ASN A 595 -10.72 21.05 5.67
CA ASN A 595 -11.58 21.96 4.94
C ASN A 595 -11.19 23.41 5.31
N LEU A 596 -10.49 24.09 4.41
CA LEU A 596 -9.97 25.45 4.57
C LEU A 596 -10.54 26.39 3.50
N GLN A 597 -11.74 26.11 2.99
CA GLN A 597 -12.38 26.86 1.90
C GLN A 597 -12.78 28.30 2.26
N VAL A 598 -12.64 28.71 3.50
CA VAL A 598 -12.76 30.12 3.90
C VAL A 598 -11.61 30.98 3.32
N ALA A 599 -10.48 30.35 3.02
CA ALA A 599 -9.33 31.03 2.41
C ALA A 599 -9.47 31.11 0.88
N SER A 600 -8.99 32.23 0.32
CA SER A 600 -8.90 32.48 -1.12
C SER A 600 -7.46 32.47 -1.66
N ILE A 601 -6.47 32.53 -0.78
CA ILE A 601 -5.04 32.54 -1.14
C ILE A 601 -4.35 31.34 -0.52
N LEU A 602 -3.53 30.64 -1.33
CA LEU A 602 -2.67 29.55 -0.89
C LEU A 602 -1.24 29.80 -1.30
N ILE A 603 -0.32 29.78 -0.35
CA ILE A 603 1.12 29.93 -0.58
C ILE A 603 1.81 28.60 -0.31
N ASN A 604 2.45 28.01 -1.33
CA ASN A 604 3.37 26.90 -1.18
C ASN A 604 4.78 27.46 -1.07
N ILE A 605 5.39 27.35 0.09
CA ILE A 605 6.76 27.82 0.32
C ILE A 605 7.76 26.92 -0.42
N ASP A 606 7.49 25.63 -0.44
CA ASP A 606 8.24 24.60 -1.13
C ASP A 606 7.33 23.76 -2.03
N LEU A 607 7.90 23.22 -3.10
CA LEU A 607 7.19 22.33 -4.02
C LEU A 607 7.40 20.86 -3.61
N PRO A 608 6.36 20.06 -3.50
CA PRO A 608 6.50 18.62 -3.29
C PRO A 608 7.00 17.93 -4.57
N TRP A 609 7.76 16.84 -4.44
CA TRP A 609 8.17 16.00 -5.58
C TRP A 609 7.00 15.32 -6.31
N ASN A 610 5.86 15.21 -5.66
CA ASN A 610 4.68 14.56 -6.20
C ASN A 610 3.60 15.60 -6.52
N PRO A 611 3.17 15.73 -7.80
CA PRO A 611 2.11 16.68 -8.19
C PRO A 611 0.79 16.40 -7.46
N ALA A 612 0.52 15.15 -7.10
CA ALA A 612 -0.66 14.81 -6.33
C ALA A 612 -0.68 15.48 -4.94
N VAL A 613 0.47 15.61 -4.27
CA VAL A 613 0.56 16.33 -2.99
C VAL A 613 0.30 17.81 -3.18
N LEU A 614 0.81 18.41 -4.26
CA LEU A 614 0.53 19.81 -4.61
C LEU A 614 -0.98 20.03 -4.81
N GLU A 615 -1.62 19.20 -5.62
CA GLU A 615 -3.07 19.26 -5.82
C GLU A 615 -3.86 18.95 -4.54
N GLN A 616 -3.35 18.07 -3.67
CA GLN A 616 -3.94 17.85 -2.34
C GLN A 616 -3.91 19.11 -1.48
N ARG A 617 -2.79 19.87 -1.45
CA ARG A 617 -2.70 21.15 -0.77
C ARG A 617 -3.72 22.15 -1.34
N ILE A 618 -3.78 22.30 -2.66
CA ILE A 618 -4.69 23.22 -3.36
C ILE A 618 -6.15 22.84 -3.11
N ALA A 619 -6.49 21.56 -3.13
CA ALA A 619 -7.84 21.07 -2.87
C ALA A 619 -8.33 21.31 -1.43
N ARG A 620 -7.52 21.88 -0.54
CA ARG A 620 -7.98 22.34 0.79
C ARG A 620 -8.80 23.62 0.69
N ILE A 621 -8.49 24.49 -0.27
CA ILE A 621 -9.20 25.73 -0.52
C ILE A 621 -10.06 25.68 -1.79
N TYR A 622 -9.61 24.99 -2.85
CA TYR A 622 -10.31 24.86 -4.14
C TYR A 622 -11.21 23.63 -4.18
N ARG A 623 -12.40 23.76 -3.62
CA ARG A 623 -13.38 22.69 -3.53
C ARG A 623 -14.81 23.22 -3.56
N LEU A 624 -15.78 22.31 -3.65
CA LEU A 624 -17.20 22.64 -3.59
C LEU A 624 -17.55 23.54 -2.41
N GLY A 625 -18.27 24.61 -2.70
CA GLY A 625 -18.64 25.64 -1.71
C GLY A 625 -17.67 26.82 -1.61
N GLN A 626 -16.58 26.83 -2.38
CA GLN A 626 -15.74 28.01 -2.53
C GLN A 626 -16.48 29.08 -3.36
N GLN A 627 -16.55 30.30 -2.81
CA GLN A 627 -17.29 31.42 -3.45
C GLN A 627 -16.34 32.50 -3.99
N ARG A 628 -15.08 32.52 -3.57
CA ARG A 628 -14.09 33.50 -3.97
C ARG A 628 -13.15 32.93 -5.01
N ASN A 629 -12.70 33.75 -5.97
CA ASN A 629 -11.59 33.39 -6.85
C ASN A 629 -10.38 33.02 -6.00
N ILE A 630 -9.65 32.00 -6.39
CA ILE A 630 -8.50 31.55 -5.63
C ILE A 630 -7.20 31.88 -6.35
N GLN A 631 -6.21 32.22 -5.55
CA GLN A 631 -4.86 32.45 -5.98
C GLN A 631 -3.92 31.43 -5.32
N VAL A 632 -3.21 30.68 -6.13
CA VAL A 632 -2.18 29.73 -5.69
C VAL A 632 -0.82 30.31 -6.02
N ILE A 633 -0.01 30.55 -5.02
CA ILE A 633 1.36 31.09 -5.17
C ILE A 633 2.34 29.98 -4.83
N ASN A 634 3.12 29.57 -5.84
CA ASN A 634 4.17 28.56 -5.68
C ASN A 634 5.52 29.27 -5.66
N MET A 635 6.19 29.26 -4.52
CA MET A 635 7.52 29.85 -4.40
C MET A 635 8.59 28.89 -4.87
N VAL A 636 9.52 29.38 -5.66
CA VAL A 636 10.62 28.61 -6.26
C VAL A 636 11.90 29.41 -6.13
N ALA A 637 12.91 28.84 -5.49
CA ALA A 637 14.21 29.45 -5.44
C ALA A 637 14.87 29.44 -6.84
N SER A 638 15.25 30.62 -7.34
CA SER A 638 15.79 30.78 -8.69
C SER A 638 17.15 30.10 -8.85
N GLN A 639 17.38 29.47 -10.00
CA GLN A 639 18.62 28.78 -10.37
C GLN A 639 19.00 27.65 -9.37
N THR A 640 18.01 26.89 -8.90
CA THR A 640 18.19 25.81 -7.94
C THR A 640 17.54 24.52 -8.40
N ILE A 641 17.69 23.49 -7.57
CA ILE A 641 16.97 22.21 -7.75
C ILE A 641 15.45 22.37 -7.80
N GLU A 642 14.87 23.40 -7.14
CA GLU A 642 13.42 23.61 -7.15
C GLU A 642 12.88 24.03 -8.51
N GLU A 643 13.61 24.84 -9.26
CA GLU A 643 13.22 25.26 -10.61
C GLU A 643 13.12 24.05 -11.57
N ARG A 644 13.95 23.04 -11.37
CA ARG A 644 13.93 21.80 -12.15
C ARG A 644 12.87 20.81 -11.71
N MET A 645 12.44 20.89 -10.45
CA MET A 645 11.29 20.12 -10.00
C MET A 645 10.02 20.44 -10.76
N LEU A 646 9.87 21.69 -11.25
CA LEU A 646 8.73 22.09 -12.09
C LEU A 646 8.61 21.25 -13.36
N SER A 647 9.70 20.98 -14.06
CA SER A 647 9.69 20.14 -15.27
C SER A 647 9.29 18.68 -14.96
N THR A 648 9.77 18.17 -13.82
CA THR A 648 9.45 16.81 -13.34
C THR A 648 7.98 16.69 -12.93
N LEU A 649 7.38 17.73 -12.34
CA LEU A 649 5.96 17.74 -11.95
C LEU A 649 5.06 17.65 -13.19
N ASN A 650 5.38 18.40 -14.25
CA ASN A 650 4.61 18.38 -15.50
C ASN A 650 4.61 16.98 -16.16
N PHE A 651 5.74 16.28 -16.14
CA PHE A 651 5.86 14.93 -16.70
C PHE A 651 5.00 13.88 -15.97
N LYS A 652 4.97 13.90 -14.64
CA LYS A 652 4.18 12.95 -13.86
C LYS A 652 2.67 13.08 -14.09
N SER A 653 2.21 14.26 -14.44
CA SER A 653 0.81 14.51 -14.81
C SER A 653 0.40 13.74 -16.07
N SER A 654 1.30 13.62 -17.05
CA SER A 654 1.01 13.00 -18.36
C SER A 654 0.69 11.51 -18.29
N LEU A 655 1.34 10.76 -17.41
CA LEU A 655 1.07 9.31 -17.23
C LEU A 655 -0.35 9.06 -16.72
N PHE A 656 -0.77 9.89 -15.80
CA PHE A 656 -2.09 9.81 -15.20
C PHE A 656 -3.18 10.12 -16.23
N GLU A 657 -2.96 11.15 -17.03
CA GLU A 657 -3.87 11.57 -18.10
C GLU A 657 -3.99 10.52 -19.20
N GLY A 658 -2.90 9.84 -19.56
CA GLY A 658 -2.90 8.81 -20.60
C GLY A 658 -3.83 7.65 -20.30
N ILE A 659 -3.96 7.22 -19.06
CA ILE A 659 -4.78 6.06 -18.67
C ILE A 659 -6.22 6.45 -18.34
N LEU A 660 -6.39 7.50 -17.56
CA LEU A 660 -7.67 7.80 -16.93
C LEU A 660 -8.47 8.88 -17.65
N ASP A 661 -7.80 9.67 -18.48
CA ASP A 661 -8.39 10.86 -19.08
C ASP A 661 -8.31 10.86 -20.62
N ASN A 662 -8.16 9.68 -21.26
CA ASN A 662 -8.00 9.51 -22.69
C ASN A 662 -6.85 10.36 -23.29
N GLY A 663 -5.73 10.44 -22.58
CA GLY A 663 -4.50 11.08 -23.04
C GLY A 663 -3.74 10.24 -24.09
N ALA A 664 -2.44 10.39 -24.16
CA ALA A 664 -1.61 9.63 -25.08
C ALA A 664 -1.62 8.13 -24.76
N ASP A 665 -1.84 7.27 -25.77
CA ASP A 665 -1.86 5.80 -25.63
C ASP A 665 -0.49 5.20 -25.28
N SER A 666 0.58 5.93 -25.58
CA SER A 666 1.94 5.55 -25.21
C SER A 666 2.70 6.73 -24.62
N ILE A 667 3.47 6.47 -23.60
CA ILE A 667 4.30 7.47 -22.93
C ILE A 667 5.72 6.93 -22.87
N PHE A 668 6.65 7.60 -23.55
CA PHE A 668 8.07 7.27 -23.49
C PHE A 668 8.67 7.85 -22.20
N LEU A 669 9.28 6.99 -21.44
CA LEU A 669 10.11 7.39 -20.29
C LEU A 669 11.52 7.58 -20.85
N GLU A 670 11.85 8.74 -21.37
CA GLU A 670 13.25 9.07 -21.62
C GLU A 670 13.98 8.95 -20.29
N ASP A 671 14.73 7.87 -20.10
CA ASP A 671 15.51 7.49 -18.92
C ASP A 671 14.80 7.27 -17.56
N SER A 672 15.33 6.43 -16.69
CA SER A 672 14.72 6.13 -15.38
C SER A 672 14.58 7.39 -14.52
N LYS A 673 13.70 7.38 -13.52
CA LYS A 673 13.58 8.47 -12.54
C LYS A 673 14.94 8.83 -11.92
N LEU A 674 15.76 7.82 -11.62
CA LEU A 674 17.10 8.03 -11.11
C LEU A 674 17.99 8.61 -12.21
N ASP A 675 17.92 8.07 -13.43
CA ASP A 675 18.72 8.54 -14.54
C ASP A 675 18.28 9.94 -15.00
N LYS A 676 16.95 10.25 -15.08
CA LYS A 676 16.48 11.63 -15.35
C LYS A 676 16.84 12.58 -14.22
N MET A 677 16.66 12.16 -12.99
CA MET A 677 17.10 12.93 -11.84
C MET A 677 18.62 13.11 -11.88
N MET A 678 19.37 12.06 -12.26
CA MET A 678 20.82 12.10 -12.39
C MET A 678 21.25 12.87 -13.64
N ASP A 679 20.53 12.77 -14.75
CA ASP A 679 20.80 13.54 -15.98
C ASP A 679 20.36 15.00 -15.79
N SER A 680 19.22 15.26 -15.13
CA SER A 680 18.84 16.64 -14.74
C SER A 680 19.84 17.24 -13.76
N ILE A 681 20.34 16.47 -12.81
CA ILE A 681 21.39 16.90 -11.90
C ILE A 681 22.72 17.07 -12.66
N LYS A 682 23.00 16.26 -13.68
CA LYS A 682 24.17 16.37 -14.53
C LYS A 682 24.13 17.62 -15.40
N GLU A 683 22.97 17.96 -16.00
CA GLU A 683 22.77 19.24 -16.71
C GLU A 683 22.99 20.44 -15.78
N VAL A 684 22.63 20.30 -14.49
CA VAL A 684 22.92 21.35 -13.48
C VAL A 684 24.39 21.54 -13.28
N VAL A 685 25.10 20.44 -13.21
CA VAL A 685 26.53 20.43 -12.95
C VAL A 685 27.31 20.99 -14.15
N GLU A 686 26.93 20.56 -15.37
CA GLU A 686 27.63 20.94 -16.60
C GLU A 686 27.39 22.42 -17.02
N THR A 687 26.24 23.03 -16.68
CA THR A 687 25.98 24.45 -16.97
C THR A 687 26.67 25.39 -15.99
N THR A 688 27.06 24.96 -14.81
CA THR A 688 27.82 25.76 -13.85
C THR A 688 29.32 25.77 -14.17
N ASP A 689 29.83 24.74 -14.86
CA ASP A 689 31.24 24.66 -15.29
C ASP A 689 31.59 25.58 -16.47
N SER A 690 30.60 26.23 -17.14
CA SER A 690 30.85 27.13 -18.27
C SER A 690 31.00 28.61 -17.90
N GLU A 691 30.77 29.02 -16.65
CA GLU A 691 30.92 30.41 -16.21
C GLU A 691 31.98 30.66 -15.11
N GLY A 692 32.78 29.67 -14.75
CA GLY A 692 33.76 29.84 -13.68
C GLY A 692 34.86 28.79 -13.67
N GLN A 693 35.81 28.89 -14.63
CA GLN A 693 37.11 28.22 -14.47
C GLN A 693 38.05 29.07 -13.64
N GLU A 694 38.18 28.76 -12.34
CA GLU A 694 39.47 28.80 -11.69
C GLU A 694 39.59 27.56 -10.76
N ALA A 695 40.65 26.81 -11.04
CA ALA A 695 40.90 25.50 -10.48
C ALA A 695 41.19 25.56 -8.96
N VAL A 696 40.48 24.73 -8.20
CA VAL A 696 40.98 24.26 -6.92
C VAL A 696 41.23 22.75 -7.06
N THR A 697 42.43 22.41 -7.48
CA THR A 697 42.99 21.06 -7.36
C THR A 697 43.55 20.91 -5.96
N GLY A 698 43.05 19.93 -5.21
CA GLY A 698 43.74 19.36 -4.07
C GLY A 698 43.00 19.41 -2.76
N ILE A 699 42.05 18.50 -2.56
CA ILE A 699 41.70 18.01 -1.22
C ILE A 699 41.66 16.49 -1.29
N SER A 700 42.52 15.86 -0.50
CA SER A 700 42.68 14.42 -0.36
C SER A 700 41.45 13.83 0.33
N THR A 701 41.08 12.61 -0.05
CA THR A 701 39.89 11.89 0.40
C THR A 701 39.96 11.37 1.84
N ASP A 702 41.00 11.73 2.61
CA ASP A 702 41.25 11.14 3.94
C ASP A 702 40.84 12.04 5.12
N ASP A 703 40.40 13.27 4.88
CA ASP A 703 40.13 14.23 5.98
C ASP A 703 38.63 14.42 6.33
N VAL A 704 37.73 13.51 5.96
CA VAL A 704 36.28 13.69 6.18
C VAL A 704 35.74 12.66 7.19
N GLU A 705 36.48 12.30 8.22
CA GLU A 705 35.95 11.43 9.29
C GLU A 705 35.43 12.18 10.55
N GLU A 706 35.52 13.48 10.63
CA GLU A 706 35.22 14.17 11.89
C GLU A 706 34.27 15.37 11.79
N VAL A 707 33.11 15.25 11.17
CA VAL A 707 31.95 16.13 11.49
C VAL A 707 30.63 15.43 11.10
N VAL A 708 30.21 14.40 11.80
CA VAL A 708 28.82 13.98 11.84
C VAL A 708 28.45 13.68 13.28
N ALA A 709 28.08 14.70 14.02
CA ALA A 709 27.30 14.48 15.23
C ALA A 709 25.91 13.98 14.82
N PRO A 710 25.41 12.87 15.37
CA PRO A 710 24.07 12.43 15.09
C PRO A 710 23.07 13.40 15.72
N VAL A 711 22.31 14.11 14.93
CA VAL A 711 21.12 14.80 15.39
C VAL A 711 20.07 13.74 15.66
N THR A 712 19.99 13.28 16.89
CA THR A 712 18.87 12.52 17.41
C THR A 712 17.73 13.48 17.69
N ASP A 713 16.81 13.61 16.77
CA ASP A 713 15.51 14.22 17.03
C ASP A 713 14.46 13.11 17.00
N GLU A 714 14.01 12.73 18.20
CA GLU A 714 12.93 11.77 18.42
C GLU A 714 11.59 12.43 18.09
N SER A 715 11.34 12.64 16.84
CA SER A 715 9.98 12.79 16.29
C SER A 715 10.05 12.58 14.79
N ALA A 716 10.16 11.33 14.39
CA ALA A 716 10.03 10.99 12.99
C ALA A 716 8.60 11.29 12.52
N PRO A 717 8.40 12.25 11.62
CA PRO A 717 7.17 12.29 10.87
C PRO A 717 7.12 11.04 10.01
N SER A 718 5.94 10.45 9.90
CA SER A 718 5.66 9.34 8.98
C SER A 718 6.24 9.68 7.61
N ALA A 719 7.38 9.11 7.31
CA ALA A 719 8.08 9.34 6.07
C ALA A 719 7.15 8.99 4.90
N VAL A 720 7.00 9.93 4.01
CA VAL A 720 6.61 9.66 2.63
C VAL A 720 7.67 8.71 2.10
N GLN A 721 7.36 7.42 2.08
CA GLN A 721 8.24 6.41 1.49
C GLN A 721 8.19 6.57 -0.02
N GLU A 722 9.22 7.11 -0.59
CA GLU A 722 9.50 6.91 -2.00
C GLU A 722 9.86 5.43 -2.27
N PRO A 723 9.54 4.90 -3.46
CA PRO A 723 9.61 3.47 -3.74
C PRO A 723 11.06 2.99 -3.78
N MET A 724 11.41 2.13 -2.84
CA MET A 724 12.61 1.32 -2.95
C MET A 724 12.36 0.12 -3.87
N LEU A 725 13.21 -0.03 -4.86
CA LEU A 725 13.36 -1.22 -5.68
C LEU A 725 13.81 -2.42 -4.82
N PRO A 726 13.39 -3.64 -5.17
CA PRO A 726 13.71 -4.82 -4.39
C PRO A 726 15.14 -5.28 -4.65
N PHE A 727 15.93 -5.47 -3.60
CA PHE A 727 17.08 -6.36 -3.64
C PHE A 727 17.15 -7.23 -2.39
N GLU A 728 17.54 -8.45 -2.65
CA GLU A 728 17.65 -9.61 -1.79
C GLU A 728 18.68 -9.44 -0.68
N GLU A 729 18.45 -10.16 0.41
CA GLU A 729 19.48 -10.46 1.40
C GLU A 729 20.58 -11.38 0.83
N PRO A 730 21.79 -11.24 1.33
CA PRO A 730 22.52 -12.40 1.76
C PRO A 730 22.99 -12.29 3.20
N SER A 731 22.86 -13.42 3.86
CA SER A 731 23.41 -13.78 5.15
C SER A 731 24.94 -13.69 5.18
N SER A 732 25.50 -13.28 6.29
CA SER A 732 26.50 -14.01 7.07
C SER A 732 27.23 -13.13 8.08
N GLU A 733 27.19 -13.60 9.28
CA GLU A 733 28.19 -13.63 10.36
C GLU A 733 29.46 -12.79 10.27
N SER A 734 29.71 -12.01 11.31
CA SER A 734 30.93 -12.15 12.09
C SER A 734 30.88 -11.30 13.36
N ASN A 735 31.37 -11.96 14.42
CA ASN A 735 31.63 -11.50 15.76
C ASN A 735 32.47 -10.23 15.86
N GLU A 736 32.24 -9.43 16.89
CA GLU A 736 33.30 -9.09 17.86
C GLU A 736 32.70 -8.44 19.12
N GLU A 737 33.32 -8.76 20.23
CA GLU A 737 32.97 -8.51 21.63
C GLU A 737 33.42 -7.13 22.16
N PRO A 738 33.09 -6.80 23.39
CA PRO A 738 32.81 -5.46 23.85
C PRO A 738 33.96 -4.81 24.65
N THR A 739 33.92 -3.51 24.82
CA THR A 739 34.64 -2.81 25.87
C THR A 739 33.72 -1.90 26.68
N GLU A 740 33.81 -2.09 27.98
CA GLU A 740 33.17 -1.34 29.06
C GLU A 740 33.50 0.14 29.05
N LYS A 741 32.55 1.00 29.44
CA LYS A 741 32.74 1.99 30.53
C LYS A 741 31.45 2.74 30.90
N GLN A 742 31.10 2.57 32.18
CA GLN A 742 30.59 3.49 33.21
C GLN A 742 29.45 4.47 32.95
N GLU A 743 28.41 4.14 33.58
CA GLU A 743 27.28 4.69 34.37
C GLU A 743 27.11 6.23 34.43
N THR A 744 25.92 6.64 34.04
CA THR A 744 25.09 7.59 34.80
C THR A 744 23.64 7.14 34.72
N LYS A 745 22.94 7.11 35.84
CA LYS A 745 21.56 6.61 36.03
C LYS A 745 20.56 7.61 35.47
N GLU A 746 19.81 7.18 34.49
CA GLU A 746 18.48 7.72 34.16
C GLU A 746 17.49 6.56 34.09
N GLU A 747 16.26 6.78 34.55
CA GLU A 747 15.21 5.74 34.62
C GLU A 747 14.88 5.20 33.23
N PRO A 748 14.84 3.89 33.02
CA PRO A 748 14.65 3.32 31.68
C PRO A 748 13.20 3.47 31.17
N HIS A 749 13.06 3.91 29.92
CA HIS A 749 11.80 4.05 29.18
C HIS A 749 11.10 2.69 29.01
N PRO A 750 9.76 2.62 29.02
CA PRO A 750 9.00 1.35 28.90
C PRO A 750 9.35 0.50 27.68
N GLN A 751 9.84 1.10 26.61
CA GLN A 751 10.27 0.38 25.39
C GLN A 751 11.62 -0.31 25.55
N GLU A 752 12.54 0.24 26.32
CA GLU A 752 13.84 -0.38 26.61
C GLU A 752 13.68 -1.59 27.54
N LEU A 753 12.77 -1.51 28.52
CA LEU A 753 12.42 -2.64 29.38
C LEU A 753 11.81 -3.81 28.59
N LEU A 754 11.01 -3.51 27.57
CA LEU A 754 10.42 -4.53 26.68
C LEU A 754 11.49 -5.17 25.78
N GLN A 755 12.43 -4.38 25.26
CA GLN A 755 13.55 -4.88 24.45
C GLN A 755 14.53 -5.71 25.29
N GLN A 756 14.83 -5.30 26.52
CA GLN A 756 15.64 -6.07 27.45
C GLN A 756 14.94 -7.37 27.86
N GLY A 757 13.63 -7.35 28.09
CA GLY A 757 12.82 -8.54 28.36
C GLY A 757 12.80 -9.55 27.22
N ILE A 758 12.66 -9.10 25.99
CA ILE A 758 12.69 -9.94 24.78
C ILE A 758 14.11 -10.50 24.55
N SER A 759 15.14 -9.70 24.78
CA SER A 759 16.52 -10.12 24.66
C SER A 759 16.88 -11.18 25.72
N PHE A 760 16.40 -11.00 26.96
CA PHE A 760 16.57 -11.97 28.05
C PHE A 760 15.86 -13.29 27.75
N LEU A 761 14.61 -13.25 27.30
CA LEU A 761 13.84 -14.45 26.93
C LEU A 761 14.45 -15.18 25.72
N SER A 762 14.98 -14.44 24.76
CA SER A 762 15.70 -14.98 23.61
C SER A 762 17.01 -15.65 24.01
N GLY A 763 17.76 -15.03 24.94
CA GLY A 763 18.95 -15.59 25.54
C GLY A 763 18.65 -16.88 26.33
N LEU A 764 17.63 -16.88 27.17
CA LEU A 764 17.16 -18.03 27.93
C LEU A 764 16.72 -19.19 27.02
N ALA A 765 15.96 -18.88 25.95
CA ALA A 765 15.55 -19.88 24.97
C ALA A 765 16.74 -20.49 24.22
N LYS A 766 17.79 -19.73 23.95
CA LYS A 766 19.03 -20.24 23.34
C LYS A 766 19.81 -21.13 24.29
N THR A 767 19.85 -20.78 25.58
CA THR A 767 20.55 -21.56 26.63
C THR A 767 19.84 -22.89 26.90
N LEU A 768 18.49 -22.90 26.86
CA LEU A 768 17.69 -24.11 27.05
C LEU A 768 17.72 -25.07 25.84
N GLN A 769 18.25 -24.68 24.70
CA GLN A 769 18.49 -25.57 23.56
C GLN A 769 19.76 -26.42 23.65
N SER A 770 20.66 -26.13 24.57
CA SER A 770 21.86 -26.90 24.82
C SER A 770 21.77 -27.66 26.18
N PRO A 771 21.81 -29.01 26.19
CA PRO A 771 21.70 -29.80 27.42
C PRO A 771 22.81 -29.45 28.45
N GLU A 772 24.01 -29.11 28.01
CA GLU A 772 25.14 -28.76 28.89
C GLU A 772 24.98 -27.37 29.50
N ALA A 773 24.53 -26.37 28.70
CA ALA A 773 24.25 -25.04 29.19
C ALA A 773 23.04 -25.00 30.13
N THR A 774 22.02 -25.85 29.87
CA THR A 774 20.89 -26.02 30.79
C THR A 774 21.31 -26.58 32.12
N LYS A 775 22.23 -27.55 32.13
CA LYS A 775 22.75 -28.13 33.36
C LYS A 775 23.58 -27.10 34.17
N GLN A 776 24.43 -26.34 33.52
CA GLN A 776 25.21 -25.26 34.17
C GLN A 776 24.28 -24.16 34.74
N LEU A 777 23.20 -23.81 34.04
CA LEU A 777 22.20 -22.88 34.54
C LEU A 777 21.49 -23.42 35.78
N VAL A 778 21.07 -24.68 35.77
CA VAL A 778 20.42 -25.33 36.90
C VAL A 778 21.38 -25.39 38.10
N ASP A 779 22.63 -25.78 37.88
CA ASP A 779 23.65 -25.85 38.94
C ASP A 779 23.98 -24.46 39.53
N SER A 780 23.80 -23.40 38.79
CA SER A 780 24.03 -22.02 39.28
C SER A 780 22.86 -21.42 40.06
N ILE A 781 21.62 -21.90 39.81
CA ILE A 781 20.38 -21.35 40.40
C ILE A 781 19.84 -22.23 41.53
N VAL A 782 20.19 -23.51 41.56
CA VAL A 782 19.74 -24.47 42.58
C VAL A 782 20.82 -24.66 43.61
N LYS A 783 20.51 -24.36 44.88
CA LYS A 783 21.37 -24.65 46.02
C LYS A 783 20.69 -25.67 46.91
N VAL A 784 21.44 -26.70 47.28
CA VAL A 784 21.03 -27.71 48.26
C VAL A 784 21.69 -27.39 49.57
N ASP A 785 20.91 -27.24 50.63
CA ASP A 785 21.43 -27.05 51.99
C ASP A 785 21.93 -28.43 52.52
N GLU A 786 23.20 -28.51 52.79
CA GLU A 786 23.83 -29.78 53.25
C GLU A 786 23.36 -30.25 54.61
N GLN A 787 22.73 -29.38 55.44
CA GLN A 787 22.26 -29.74 56.78
C GLN A 787 20.77 -30.16 56.83
N THR A 788 19.95 -29.60 55.95
CA THR A 788 18.50 -29.85 55.93
C THR A 788 18.03 -30.69 54.75
N SER A 789 18.89 -30.94 53.74
CA SER A 789 18.56 -31.58 52.47
C SER A 789 17.45 -30.88 51.69
N GLU A 790 17.16 -29.62 52.00
CA GLU A 790 16.20 -28.83 51.28
C GLU A 790 16.84 -28.18 50.07
N THR A 791 16.12 -28.24 48.92
CA THR A 791 16.54 -27.65 47.66
C THR A 791 15.90 -26.31 47.50
N SER A 792 16.68 -25.24 47.39
CA SER A 792 16.21 -23.86 47.21
C SER A 792 16.64 -23.28 45.88
N LEU A 793 15.78 -22.46 45.30
CA LEU A 793 16.06 -21.75 44.05
C LEU A 793 16.60 -20.34 44.37
N HIS A 794 17.85 -20.10 43.99
CA HIS A 794 18.53 -18.83 44.24
C HIS A 794 18.74 -18.11 42.93
N ILE A 795 17.90 -17.10 42.65
CA ILE A 795 18.04 -16.25 41.45
C ILE A 795 18.70 -14.95 41.93
N PRO A 796 19.93 -14.63 41.51
CA PRO A 796 20.57 -13.39 41.83
C PRO A 796 19.83 -12.25 41.13
N VAL A 797 19.23 -11.35 41.88
CA VAL A 797 18.56 -10.15 41.41
C VAL A 797 19.16 -8.91 42.04
N PRO A 798 19.31 -7.78 41.33
CA PRO A 798 19.98 -6.59 41.80
C PRO A 798 19.30 -5.94 43.03
N ASP A 799 17.96 -6.03 43.12
CA ASP A 799 17.14 -5.38 44.13
C ASP A 799 15.76 -6.04 44.31
N LYS A 800 15.06 -5.67 45.40
CA LYS A 800 13.72 -6.20 45.73
C LYS A 800 12.62 -5.76 44.75
N GLU A 801 12.77 -4.63 44.11
CA GLU A 801 11.80 -4.08 43.18
C GLU A 801 11.81 -4.84 41.83
N SER A 802 13.01 -5.26 41.40
CA SER A 802 13.18 -6.17 40.26
C SER A 802 12.51 -7.52 40.50
N VAL A 803 12.51 -8.04 41.70
CA VAL A 803 11.80 -9.29 42.08
C VAL A 803 10.28 -9.09 41.96
N ALA A 804 9.75 -7.98 42.46
CA ALA A 804 8.32 -7.68 42.40
C ALA A 804 7.83 -7.51 40.97
N ASN A 805 8.65 -6.88 40.11
CA ASN A 805 8.32 -6.71 38.68
C ASN A 805 8.36 -8.03 37.91
N VAL A 806 9.34 -8.92 38.16
CA VAL A 806 9.42 -10.24 37.55
C VAL A 806 8.26 -11.13 38.00
N LEU A 807 7.95 -11.13 39.32
CA LEU A 807 6.80 -11.90 39.83
C LEU A 807 5.46 -11.36 39.33
N GLY A 808 5.32 -10.04 39.16
CA GLY A 808 4.16 -9.41 38.55
C GLY A 808 3.98 -9.77 37.07
N MET A 809 5.10 -9.89 36.31
CA MET A 809 5.07 -10.37 34.92
C MET A 809 4.72 -11.86 34.82
N LEU A 810 5.31 -12.70 35.69
CA LEU A 810 4.99 -14.13 35.73
C LEU A 810 3.53 -14.37 36.14
N GLY A 811 3.01 -13.61 37.11
CA GLY A 811 1.59 -13.64 37.49
C GLY A 811 0.65 -13.28 36.33
N LYS A 812 1.04 -12.34 35.48
CA LYS A 812 0.26 -11.99 34.26
C LYS A 812 0.41 -12.99 33.13
N LEU A 813 1.52 -13.72 33.06
CA LEU A 813 1.75 -14.76 32.05
C LEU A 813 1.05 -16.11 32.40
N PHE A 814 0.95 -16.44 33.68
CA PHE A 814 0.41 -17.71 34.15
C PHE A 814 -0.96 -17.59 34.85
N GLY A 815 -1.41 -16.39 35.15
CA GLY A 815 -2.70 -16.08 35.76
C GLY A 815 -3.83 -15.87 34.75
N GLY A 816 -3.89 -16.67 33.71
CA GLY A 816 -5.00 -16.68 32.78
C GLY A 816 -6.22 -17.36 33.41
N LYS A 817 -7.21 -16.55 33.85
CA LYS A 817 -8.63 -16.86 33.86
C LYS A 817 -9.34 -15.79 33.05
#